data_efc79631055c87135788049a145cd8e4
#
_entry.id   efc79631055c87135788049a145cd8e4
#
_cell.length_a   1.000
_cell.length_b   1.000
_cell.length_c   1.000
_cell.angle_alpha   90.00
_cell.angle_beta   90.00
_cell.angle_gamma   90.00
#
_symmetry.space_group_name_H-M   'P 1'
#
loop_
_entity.id
_entity.type
_entity.pdbx_description
1 polymer ?
#
loop_
_entity_poly.entity_id
_entity_poly.type
_entity_poly.pdbx_seq_one_letter_code
_entity_poly.pdbx_strand_id
1 'polypeptide(L)'
;PAPVIEAYARKVRDNSLAVDLRLGAKQLAGLTDPAARIGALGRIMARLRDGIPVSGHPLDGIDLMNSLEAQVFGLAQRLDVDGGSISRADSLALMKSLAMAGYGVGLLTRFELDNIDASLARLDQDQLPLTEYSSQLAYLGRAPGWASRRLAFYFEQPIARLAQIEPLAETFIPDRMRGSPMIFYSRLLNPLVVDAMQLAGVRQQIFGETVGTGLRSLNPGISRGVLLTLEQALAREASTADAIVIVPETISELPVVAGILTENEGNALSHVQLLARNLGVPNVVVANPLLPRLERYLGRKIFVAASRGGVVEIRLDEDAPAAATEAQGPVEKISIDVARMDLDTQRLIPATELGPEDSGVRVGPKAAEVGNLTNKFPGQVSPAVAVPFGLFSHALTERRVTPGGPTLFEWMTTQYDELDTITDPAERDRRANEMLATVRGWFMQRPANAEKVAAFRQSLRDNFGPDGSYGVFVRSDTNVEDLAGFTGAGLNLTVPNVVGEDNIIAAMRRVWSSPFEERAYGWRQSIMNDPEHVYVSVLLHKSVNAAKSGVMITADVESGSRDYITLAVNEGVGGGVEGQAAESLLIDRNDGTVRLLGSATAPQKRVLLTTGGSERVPASGLPRVLTNADIAQLLTFVERLPGWFENMPEAERAKAVADVEFGFLDGKLYLFQIRPFVENKRASRSTYLQKLDAGLAENADRTVVMAERPGGQR
;
A
#
# COMPACT_ATOMS: atom_id res chain seq x y z
N PRO A 1 26.68 25.14 24.73
CA PRO A 1 26.62 24.91 23.27
C PRO A 1 27.17 26.08 22.47
N ALA A 2 26.81 27.37 22.81
CA ALA A 2 27.18 28.50 22.01
C ALA A 2 28.72 28.58 21.69
N PRO A 3 29.65 28.40 22.64
CA PRO A 3 31.09 28.43 22.33
C PRO A 3 31.54 27.35 21.35
N VAL A 4 30.94 26.16 21.40
CA VAL A 4 31.29 25.05 20.50
C VAL A 4 30.77 25.32 19.07
N ILE A 5 29.55 25.86 18.94
CA ILE A 5 28.96 26.28 17.66
C ILE A 5 29.83 27.38 17.03
N GLU A 6 30.27 28.39 17.82
CA GLU A 6 31.15 29.46 17.35
C GLU A 6 32.53 28.94 16.94
N ALA A 7 33.06 27.94 17.65
CA ALA A 7 34.37 27.34 17.32
C ALA A 7 34.27 26.61 15.95
N TYR A 8 33.21 25.89 15.70
CA TYR A 8 32.94 25.25 14.40
C TYR A 8 32.72 26.30 13.29
N ALA A 9 31.91 27.34 13.54
CA ALA A 9 31.64 28.42 12.60
C ALA A 9 32.89 29.18 12.13
N ARG A 10 33.98 29.16 12.93
CA ARG A 10 35.29 29.71 12.52
C ARG A 10 36.03 28.83 11.52
N LYS A 11 35.79 27.52 11.53
CA LYS A 11 36.42 26.54 10.62
C LYS A 11 35.69 26.44 9.27
N VAL A 12 34.38 26.74 9.25
CA VAL A 12 33.52 26.56 8.07
C VAL A 12 33.97 27.47 6.92
N ARG A 13 34.10 26.88 5.74
CA ARG A 13 34.49 27.59 4.50
C ARG A 13 33.34 28.38 3.89
N ASP A 14 32.12 27.89 4.00
CA ASP A 14 30.91 28.59 3.52
C ASP A 14 30.59 29.77 4.46
N ASN A 15 30.67 30.98 3.91
CA ASN A 15 30.49 32.20 4.71
C ASN A 15 29.02 32.36 5.18
N SER A 16 28.04 31.94 4.38
CA SER A 16 26.63 32.00 4.77
C SER A 16 26.35 31.10 5.97
N LEU A 17 26.79 29.82 5.90
CA LEU A 17 26.68 28.89 7.02
C LEU A 17 27.38 29.41 8.26
N ALA A 18 28.59 29.94 8.12
CA ALA A 18 29.37 30.50 9.25
C ALA A 18 28.64 31.66 9.94
N VAL A 19 28.00 32.55 9.17
CA VAL A 19 27.22 33.68 9.70
C VAL A 19 25.99 33.18 10.43
N ASP A 20 25.23 32.26 9.83
CA ASP A 20 24.02 31.70 10.42
C ASP A 20 24.30 30.99 11.76
N LEU A 21 25.38 30.19 11.81
CA LEU A 21 25.79 29.51 13.03
C LEU A 21 26.20 30.48 14.16
N ARG A 22 26.92 31.57 13.83
CA ARG A 22 27.28 32.61 14.81
C ARG A 22 26.07 33.34 15.36
N LEU A 23 25.10 33.69 14.46
CA LEU A 23 23.85 34.33 14.89
C LEU A 23 23.07 33.41 15.80
N GLY A 24 22.92 32.12 15.41
CA GLY A 24 22.27 31.11 16.24
C GLY A 24 22.92 30.91 17.59
N ALA A 25 24.27 30.85 17.65
CA ALA A 25 25.01 30.75 18.89
C ALA A 25 24.79 31.97 19.81
N LYS A 26 24.77 33.17 19.24
CA LYS A 26 24.49 34.41 19.99
C LYS A 26 23.08 34.42 20.57
N GLN A 27 22.05 34.04 19.75
CA GLN A 27 20.68 33.92 20.22
C GLN A 27 20.59 32.88 21.35
N LEU A 28 21.16 31.70 21.18
CA LEU A 28 21.13 30.61 22.16
C LEU A 28 21.75 31.02 23.50
N ALA A 29 22.82 31.82 23.49
CA ALA A 29 23.52 32.31 24.71
C ALA A 29 22.64 33.19 25.59
N GLY A 30 21.66 33.93 24.99
CA GLY A 30 20.72 34.80 25.70
C GLY A 30 19.45 34.08 26.20
N LEU A 31 19.21 32.82 25.85
CA LEU A 31 18.02 32.10 26.22
C LEU A 31 18.20 31.31 27.53
N THR A 32 17.25 31.45 28.43
CA THR A 32 17.20 30.70 29.71
C THR A 32 16.08 29.68 29.72
N ASP A 33 14.96 29.96 29.02
CA ASP A 33 13.83 29.06 28.92
C ASP A 33 14.17 27.78 28.12
N PRO A 34 13.90 26.56 28.65
CA PRO A 34 14.25 25.31 28.01
C PRO A 34 13.58 25.12 26.64
N ALA A 35 12.31 25.48 26.47
CA ALA A 35 11.57 25.33 25.23
C ALA A 35 12.13 26.25 24.14
N ALA A 36 12.38 27.52 24.46
CA ALA A 36 13.03 28.47 23.55
C ALA A 36 14.44 28.01 23.13
N ARG A 37 15.21 27.40 24.05
CA ARG A 37 16.52 26.80 23.76
C ARG A 37 16.44 25.62 22.81
N ILE A 38 15.46 24.71 22.98
CA ILE A 38 15.20 23.60 22.05
C ILE A 38 14.90 24.17 20.67
N GLY A 39 14.07 25.19 20.58
CA GLY A 39 13.75 25.88 19.32
C GLY A 39 14.97 26.46 18.61
N ALA A 40 15.84 27.14 19.34
CA ALA A 40 17.10 27.68 18.80
C ALA A 40 18.05 26.56 18.35
N LEU A 41 18.21 25.51 19.15
CA LEU A 41 19.03 24.33 18.80
C LEU A 41 18.49 23.62 17.58
N GLY A 42 17.17 23.37 17.48
CA GLY A 42 16.54 22.74 16.31
C GLY A 42 16.82 23.51 15.02
N ARG A 43 16.68 24.83 15.02
CA ARG A 43 17.04 25.67 13.86
C ARG A 43 18.52 25.58 13.49
N ILE A 44 19.42 25.62 14.48
CA ILE A 44 20.87 25.49 14.26
C ILE A 44 21.19 24.11 13.66
N MET A 45 20.60 23.05 14.20
CA MET A 45 20.79 21.68 13.73
C MET A 45 20.29 21.50 12.30
N ALA A 46 19.12 22.03 11.97
CA ALA A 46 18.58 21.98 10.60
C ALA A 46 19.50 22.73 9.61
N ARG A 47 19.95 23.93 9.98
CA ARG A 47 20.85 24.74 9.14
C ARG A 47 22.23 24.09 8.98
N LEU A 48 22.77 23.50 10.06
CA LEU A 48 24.02 22.76 10.03
C LEU A 48 23.92 21.55 9.09
N ARG A 49 22.82 20.80 9.13
CA ARG A 49 22.56 19.66 8.23
C ARG A 49 22.62 20.07 6.75
N ASP A 50 21.95 21.16 6.38
CA ASP A 50 21.97 21.68 5.02
C ASP A 50 23.37 22.11 4.58
N GLY A 51 24.17 22.61 5.51
CA GLY A 51 25.49 23.15 5.24
C GLY A 51 26.65 22.15 5.33
N ILE A 52 26.47 20.96 5.90
CA ILE A 52 27.54 19.95 6.03
C ILE A 52 28.26 19.69 4.70
N PRO A 53 27.57 19.49 3.54
CA PRO A 53 28.24 19.18 2.27
C PRO A 53 29.20 20.27 1.79
N VAL A 54 28.94 21.54 2.11
CA VAL A 54 29.73 22.70 1.67
C VAL A 54 30.62 23.29 2.78
N SER A 55 30.56 22.72 3.97
CA SER A 55 31.29 23.24 5.16
C SER A 55 32.82 23.18 5.03
N GLY A 56 33.36 22.23 4.28
CA GLY A 56 34.77 21.88 4.22
C GLY A 56 35.26 21.06 5.43
N HIS A 57 34.44 20.92 6.48
CA HIS A 57 34.70 20.16 7.70
C HIS A 57 33.52 19.29 8.11
N PRO A 58 33.10 18.31 7.26
CA PRO A 58 31.89 17.56 7.49
C PRO A 58 31.90 16.70 8.75
N LEU A 59 33.02 16.08 9.11
CA LEU A 59 33.12 15.25 10.32
C LEU A 59 32.98 16.09 11.60
N ASP A 60 33.68 17.24 11.68
CA ASP A 60 33.50 18.18 12.79
C ASP A 60 32.01 18.63 12.90
N GLY A 61 31.34 18.79 11.77
CA GLY A 61 29.92 19.14 11.72
C GLY A 61 29.00 18.03 12.27
N ILE A 62 29.33 16.77 11.98
CA ILE A 62 28.61 15.60 12.52
C ILE A 62 28.84 15.49 14.04
N ASP A 63 30.08 15.67 14.53
CA ASP A 63 30.38 15.64 15.95
C ASP A 63 29.67 16.76 16.71
N LEU A 64 29.62 17.97 16.12
CA LEU A 64 28.82 19.06 16.67
C LEU A 64 27.35 18.68 16.72
N MET A 65 26.81 18.11 15.67
CA MET A 65 25.39 17.68 15.59
C MET A 65 25.03 16.70 16.71
N ASN A 66 25.86 15.67 16.94
CA ASN A 66 25.70 14.71 18.04
C ASN A 66 25.70 15.38 19.41
N SER A 67 26.59 16.35 19.61
CA SER A 67 26.65 17.13 20.85
C SER A 67 25.38 17.98 21.05
N LEU A 68 24.85 18.59 19.98
CA LEU A 68 23.61 19.37 20.04
C LEU A 68 22.38 18.48 20.26
N GLU A 69 22.33 17.28 19.67
CA GLU A 69 21.27 16.30 19.93
C GLU A 69 21.20 15.93 21.42
N ALA A 70 22.34 15.61 22.02
CA ALA A 70 22.39 15.28 23.45
C ALA A 70 21.86 16.41 24.32
N GLN A 71 22.11 17.68 23.91
CA GLN A 71 21.60 18.85 24.64
C GLN A 71 20.09 19.04 24.45
N VAL A 72 19.57 18.87 23.22
CA VAL A 72 18.12 18.88 22.96
C VAL A 72 17.45 17.82 23.82
N PHE A 73 18.01 16.60 23.85
CA PHE A 73 17.50 15.50 24.65
C PHE A 73 17.47 15.84 26.13
N GLY A 74 18.58 16.32 26.68
CA GLY A 74 18.66 16.69 28.10
C GLY A 74 17.77 17.87 28.49
N LEU A 75 17.52 18.84 27.59
CA LEU A 75 16.55 19.91 27.82
C LEU A 75 15.12 19.38 27.79
N ALA A 76 14.79 18.54 26.81
CA ALA A 76 13.45 17.98 26.65
C ALA A 76 13.04 17.06 27.82
N GLN A 77 14.00 16.32 28.40
CA GLN A 77 13.77 15.52 29.62
C GLN A 77 13.34 16.36 30.83
N ARG A 78 13.70 17.65 30.88
CA ARG A 78 13.36 18.55 31.99
C ARG A 78 12.01 19.21 31.80
N LEU A 79 11.41 19.10 30.62
CA LEU A 79 10.07 19.60 30.37
C LEU A 79 9.05 18.54 30.76
N ASP A 80 8.03 18.93 31.49
CA ASP A 80 6.86 18.09 31.76
C ASP A 80 5.97 18.05 30.51
N VAL A 81 6.31 17.13 29.59
CA VAL A 81 5.61 16.98 28.30
C VAL A 81 4.52 15.88 28.34
N ASP A 82 4.46 15.10 29.41
CA ASP A 82 3.60 13.91 29.49
C ASP A 82 2.20 14.21 30.04
N GLY A 83 2.01 15.35 30.74
CA GLY A 83 0.82 15.62 31.54
C GLY A 83 -0.19 16.63 30.96
N GLY A 84 0.00 17.12 29.73
CA GLY A 84 -0.85 18.21 29.22
C GLY A 84 -0.67 19.52 30.02
N SER A 85 0.51 19.73 30.59
CA SER A 85 0.83 20.88 31.43
C SER A 85 1.01 22.18 30.64
N ILE A 86 1.22 22.09 29.33
CA ILE A 86 1.39 23.20 28.38
C ILE A 86 0.21 23.30 27.43
N SER A 87 0.02 24.48 26.80
CA SER A 87 -1.08 24.70 25.84
C SER A 87 -0.91 23.84 24.58
N ARG A 88 -2.00 23.67 23.80
CA ARG A 88 -1.97 23.02 22.49
C ARG A 88 -0.98 23.72 21.56
N ALA A 89 -1.00 25.05 21.52
CA ALA A 89 -0.10 25.87 20.70
C ALA A 89 1.37 25.67 21.08
N ASP A 90 1.71 25.71 22.39
CA ASP A 90 3.10 25.51 22.86
C ASP A 90 3.57 24.08 22.57
N SER A 91 2.68 23.07 22.71
CA SER A 91 2.99 21.69 22.37
C SER A 91 3.39 21.55 20.88
N LEU A 92 2.62 22.17 19.97
CA LEU A 92 2.87 22.14 18.52
C LEU A 92 4.16 22.91 18.17
N ALA A 93 4.41 24.07 18.79
CA ALA A 93 5.66 24.83 18.60
C ALA A 93 6.89 24.04 19.03
N LEU A 94 6.78 23.30 20.14
CA LEU A 94 7.87 22.42 20.61
C LEU A 94 8.03 21.20 19.70
N MET A 95 6.92 20.60 19.20
CA MET A 95 6.98 19.52 18.20
C MET A 95 7.71 19.97 16.92
N LYS A 96 7.44 21.20 16.43
CA LYS A 96 8.17 21.79 15.30
C LYS A 96 9.68 21.82 15.56
N SER A 97 10.07 22.29 16.74
CA SER A 97 11.47 22.38 17.14
C SER A 97 12.18 21.02 17.21
N LEU A 98 11.47 20.00 17.72
CA LEU A 98 11.96 18.62 17.79
C LEU A 98 12.03 17.96 16.41
N ALA A 99 11.11 18.26 15.49
CA ALA A 99 11.16 17.80 14.10
C ALA A 99 12.39 18.38 13.38
N MET A 100 12.70 19.68 13.57
CA MET A 100 13.91 20.30 13.05
C MET A 100 15.18 19.62 13.60
N ALA A 101 15.21 19.28 14.89
CA ALA A 101 16.32 18.52 15.49
C ALA A 101 16.42 17.11 14.90
N GLY A 102 15.27 16.41 14.72
CA GLY A 102 15.20 15.11 14.06
C GLY A 102 15.71 15.15 12.62
N TYR A 103 15.38 16.20 11.87
CA TYR A 103 15.97 16.44 10.56
C TYR A 103 17.48 16.64 10.66
N GLY A 104 17.94 17.48 11.58
CA GLY A 104 19.37 17.75 11.83
C GLY A 104 20.18 16.48 11.97
N VAL A 105 19.74 15.53 12.78
CA VAL A 105 20.42 14.24 13.03
C VAL A 105 20.14 13.16 11.99
N GLY A 106 19.41 13.49 10.90
CA GLY A 106 19.18 12.59 9.78
C GLY A 106 18.07 11.57 9.96
N LEU A 107 17.23 11.71 10.98
CA LEU A 107 16.03 10.89 11.17
C LEU A 107 14.91 11.26 10.20
N LEU A 108 14.87 12.51 9.77
CA LEU A 108 13.92 13.01 8.77
C LEU A 108 14.68 13.55 7.55
N THR A 109 14.03 13.55 6.38
CA THR A 109 14.47 14.25 5.18
C THR A 109 13.96 15.69 5.19
N ARG A 110 14.48 16.53 4.29
CA ARG A 110 13.97 17.89 4.08
C ARG A 110 12.49 17.85 3.67
N PHE A 111 12.13 16.97 2.75
CA PHE A 111 10.76 16.84 2.26
C PHE A 111 9.77 16.40 3.38
N GLU A 112 10.18 15.49 4.26
CA GLU A 112 9.39 15.11 5.44
C GLU A 112 9.23 16.29 6.41
N LEU A 113 10.30 17.02 6.69
CA LEU A 113 10.26 18.22 7.56
C LEU A 113 9.34 19.29 6.96
N ASP A 114 9.45 19.59 5.66
CA ASP A 114 8.62 20.60 5.00
C ASP A 114 7.13 20.24 5.06
N ASN A 115 6.79 18.95 4.95
CA ASN A 115 5.42 18.47 5.10
C ASN A 115 4.92 18.55 6.57
N ILE A 116 5.78 18.26 7.54
CA ILE A 116 5.47 18.49 8.97
C ILE A 116 5.20 19.97 9.21
N ASP A 117 6.08 20.84 8.72
CA ASP A 117 5.94 22.30 8.86
C ASP A 117 4.66 22.83 8.21
N ALA A 118 4.29 22.33 7.01
CA ALA A 118 3.06 22.68 6.34
C ALA A 118 1.81 22.26 7.16
N SER A 119 1.84 21.07 7.78
CA SER A 119 0.77 20.60 8.66
C SER A 119 0.67 21.41 9.94
N LEU A 120 1.80 21.75 10.57
CA LEU A 120 1.85 22.59 11.77
C LEU A 120 1.37 24.03 11.49
N ALA A 121 1.68 24.57 10.29
CA ALA A 121 1.22 25.90 9.90
C ALA A 121 -0.32 25.99 9.79
N ARG A 122 -1.01 24.90 9.42
CA ARG A 122 -2.49 24.84 9.43
C ARG A 122 -3.06 24.89 10.86
N LEU A 123 -2.31 24.43 11.84
CA LEU A 123 -2.68 24.45 13.26
C LEU A 123 -2.27 25.75 13.98
N ASP A 124 -1.48 26.62 13.34
CA ASP A 124 -1.01 27.90 13.88
C ASP A 124 -2.10 28.99 13.75
N GLN A 125 -3.17 28.80 14.51
CA GLN A 125 -4.33 29.69 14.59
C GLN A 125 -4.78 29.76 16.05
N ASP A 126 -5.46 30.85 16.45
CA ASP A 126 -6.00 30.96 17.83
C ASP A 126 -7.10 29.93 18.09
N GLN A 127 -7.91 29.66 17.07
CA GLN A 127 -9.05 28.73 17.11
C GLN A 127 -9.21 28.04 15.76
N LEU A 128 -9.62 26.77 15.76
CA LEU A 128 -9.91 26.00 14.55
C LEU A 128 -10.99 24.94 14.79
N PRO A 129 -11.64 24.42 13.72
CA PRO A 129 -12.58 23.32 13.83
C PRO A 129 -11.90 22.03 14.32
N LEU A 130 -12.62 21.22 15.10
CA LEU A 130 -12.12 19.93 15.60
C LEU A 130 -11.73 18.97 14.47
N THR A 131 -12.42 19.02 13.32
CA THR A 131 -12.08 18.24 12.14
C THR A 131 -10.68 18.56 11.63
N GLU A 132 -10.31 19.83 11.52
CA GLU A 132 -8.97 20.26 11.09
C GLU A 132 -7.92 19.88 12.13
N TYR A 133 -8.20 20.14 13.42
CA TYR A 133 -7.31 19.75 14.51
C TYR A 133 -7.02 18.26 14.50
N SER A 134 -8.05 17.42 14.44
CA SER A 134 -7.92 15.96 14.42
C SER A 134 -7.19 15.45 13.18
N SER A 135 -7.52 15.99 11.99
CA SER A 135 -6.92 15.59 10.72
C SER A 135 -5.42 15.91 10.68
N GLN A 136 -5.01 17.09 11.14
CA GLN A 136 -3.61 17.46 11.15
C GLN A 136 -2.82 16.67 12.20
N LEU A 137 -3.38 16.39 13.39
CA LEU A 137 -2.73 15.53 14.39
C LEU A 137 -2.54 14.08 13.88
N ALA A 138 -3.55 13.51 13.21
CA ALA A 138 -3.44 12.20 12.58
C ALA A 138 -2.33 12.16 11.53
N TYR A 139 -2.17 13.24 10.77
CA TYR A 139 -1.08 13.37 9.81
C TYR A 139 0.29 13.47 10.49
N LEU A 140 0.43 14.33 11.50
CA LEU A 140 1.68 14.50 12.27
C LEU A 140 2.12 13.21 12.97
N GLY A 141 1.17 12.32 13.26
CA GLY A 141 1.43 10.98 13.79
C GLY A 141 2.26 10.06 12.88
N ARG A 142 2.42 10.40 11.60
CA ARG A 142 3.27 9.64 10.65
C ARG A 142 4.77 9.88 10.86
N ALA A 143 5.17 11.02 11.40
CA ALA A 143 6.57 11.44 11.49
C ALA A 143 7.50 10.45 12.23
N PRO A 144 7.12 9.87 13.39
CA PRO A 144 7.93 8.84 14.05
C PRO A 144 8.13 7.59 13.19
N GLY A 145 7.08 7.18 12.45
CA GLY A 145 7.16 6.08 11.50
C GLY A 145 8.12 6.35 10.34
N TRP A 146 8.15 7.57 9.81
CA TRP A 146 9.11 7.96 8.77
C TRP A 146 10.55 7.87 9.29
N ALA A 147 10.82 8.37 10.50
CA ALA A 147 12.12 8.29 11.14
C ALA A 147 12.58 6.84 11.36
N SER A 148 11.70 5.97 11.84
CA SER A 148 11.99 4.55 12.06
C SER A 148 12.31 3.83 10.73
N ARG A 149 11.48 4.01 9.68
CA ARG A 149 11.72 3.43 8.36
C ARG A 149 13.01 3.93 7.71
N ARG A 150 13.39 5.20 7.95
CA ARG A 150 14.67 5.75 7.49
C ARG A 150 15.85 5.04 8.14
N LEU A 151 15.78 4.75 9.44
CA LEU A 151 16.79 3.94 10.12
C LEU A 151 16.84 2.51 9.56
N ALA A 152 15.66 1.90 9.33
CA ALA A 152 15.58 0.57 8.72
C ALA A 152 16.25 0.53 7.34
N PHE A 153 15.99 1.52 6.49
CA PHE A 153 16.60 1.62 5.16
C PHE A 153 18.13 1.51 5.19
N TYR A 154 18.78 2.18 6.15
CA TYR A 154 20.25 2.18 6.24
C TYR A 154 20.81 1.01 7.06
N PHE A 155 20.10 0.55 8.08
CA PHE A 155 20.69 -0.31 9.11
C PHE A 155 20.08 -1.70 9.21
N GLU A 156 18.92 -1.99 8.63
CA GLU A 156 18.25 -3.29 8.75
C GLU A 156 19.15 -4.46 8.30
N GLN A 157 19.78 -4.35 7.12
CA GLN A 157 20.68 -5.40 6.61
C GLN A 157 21.96 -5.56 7.47
N PRO A 158 22.70 -4.48 7.83
CA PRO A 158 23.79 -4.58 8.79
C PRO A 158 23.36 -5.18 10.14
N ILE A 159 22.21 -4.77 10.67
CA ILE A 159 21.67 -5.29 11.94
C ILE A 159 21.39 -6.79 11.80
N ALA A 160 20.71 -7.24 10.78
CA ALA A 160 20.39 -8.65 10.56
C ALA A 160 21.67 -9.52 10.47
N ARG A 161 22.75 -9.01 9.88
CA ARG A 161 24.04 -9.70 9.85
C ARG A 161 24.71 -9.73 11.24
N LEU A 162 24.67 -8.62 11.96
CA LEU A 162 25.26 -8.52 13.29
C LEU A 162 24.48 -9.36 14.31
N ALA A 163 23.17 -9.45 14.20
CA ALA A 163 22.29 -10.22 15.07
C ALA A 163 22.61 -11.72 15.07
N GLN A 164 23.22 -12.24 14.00
CA GLN A 164 23.69 -13.62 13.95
C GLN A 164 24.83 -13.90 14.96
N ILE A 165 25.52 -12.86 15.43
CA ILE A 165 26.65 -12.93 16.39
C ILE A 165 26.21 -12.32 17.72
N GLU A 166 25.50 -11.20 17.69
CA GLU A 166 25.04 -10.41 18.85
C GLU A 166 23.55 -10.10 18.72
N PRO A 167 22.66 -10.92 19.34
CA PRO A 167 21.20 -10.76 19.22
C PRO A 167 20.70 -9.37 19.67
N LEU A 168 21.38 -8.69 20.60
CA LEU A 168 21.03 -7.33 21.01
C LEU A 168 21.12 -6.28 19.88
N ALA A 169 21.78 -6.62 18.77
CA ALA A 169 21.79 -5.75 17.60
C ALA A 169 20.38 -5.42 17.08
N GLU A 170 19.39 -6.32 17.25
CA GLU A 170 17.98 -6.11 16.85
C GLU A 170 17.32 -4.95 17.60
N THR A 171 17.84 -4.58 18.78
CA THR A 171 17.32 -3.44 19.55
C THR A 171 17.82 -2.08 19.04
N PHE A 172 18.75 -2.04 18.07
CA PHE A 172 19.39 -0.79 17.63
C PHE A 172 18.38 0.27 17.16
N ILE A 173 17.44 -0.07 16.28
CA ILE A 173 16.47 0.91 15.75
C ILE A 173 15.52 1.39 16.86
N PRO A 174 14.86 0.53 17.66
CA PRO A 174 14.07 0.98 18.80
C PRO A 174 14.87 1.83 19.80
N ASP A 175 16.11 1.47 20.10
CA ASP A 175 16.95 2.21 21.05
C ASP A 175 17.35 3.59 20.49
N ARG A 176 17.69 3.63 19.20
CA ARG A 176 18.01 4.90 18.53
C ARG A 176 16.81 5.84 18.49
N MET A 177 15.60 5.31 18.27
CA MET A 177 14.36 6.10 18.33
C MET A 177 14.09 6.60 19.75
N ARG A 178 14.22 5.76 20.79
CA ARG A 178 14.07 6.14 22.21
C ARG A 178 15.09 7.17 22.67
N GLY A 179 16.30 7.11 22.14
CA GLY A 179 17.38 8.05 22.44
C GLY A 179 17.41 9.32 21.58
N SER A 180 16.36 9.61 20.82
CA SER A 180 16.32 10.72 19.85
C SER A 180 15.29 11.79 20.22
N PRO A 181 15.33 12.97 19.56
CA PRO A 181 14.29 13.99 19.70
C PRO A 181 12.86 13.48 19.38
N MET A 182 12.73 12.43 18.56
CA MET A 182 11.43 11.89 18.14
C MET A 182 10.64 11.24 19.27
N ILE A 183 11.28 10.79 20.37
CA ILE A 183 10.55 10.29 21.53
C ILE A 183 9.73 11.41 22.19
N PHE A 184 10.31 12.62 22.31
CA PHE A 184 9.62 13.78 22.90
C PHE A 184 8.56 14.34 21.94
N TYR A 185 8.80 14.29 20.63
CA TYR A 185 7.78 14.58 19.62
C TYR A 185 6.55 13.69 19.83
N SER A 186 6.76 12.38 19.98
CA SER A 186 5.66 11.42 20.21
C SER A 186 4.95 11.65 21.57
N ARG A 187 5.70 12.01 22.61
CA ARG A 187 5.14 12.32 23.93
C ARG A 187 4.25 13.57 23.93
N LEU A 188 4.59 14.58 23.15
CA LEU A 188 3.79 15.78 22.97
C LEU A 188 2.54 15.49 22.11
N LEU A 189 2.68 14.68 21.07
CA LEU A 189 1.59 14.34 20.17
C LEU A 189 0.48 13.53 20.87
N ASN A 190 0.87 12.55 21.70
CA ASN A 190 -0.11 11.64 22.29
C ASN A 190 -1.20 12.34 23.13
N PRO A 191 -0.90 13.28 24.04
CA PRO A 191 -1.93 14.04 24.75
C PRO A 191 -2.85 14.85 23.83
N LEU A 192 -2.32 15.41 22.74
CA LEU A 192 -3.12 16.16 21.76
C LEU A 192 -4.09 15.24 21.00
N VAL A 193 -3.67 14.04 20.63
CA VAL A 193 -4.53 13.05 19.98
C VAL A 193 -5.63 12.57 20.94
N VAL A 194 -5.29 12.29 22.21
CA VAL A 194 -6.27 11.93 23.24
C VAL A 194 -7.27 13.07 23.45
N ASP A 195 -6.80 14.31 23.50
CA ASP A 195 -7.65 15.51 23.63
C ASP A 195 -8.61 15.63 22.43
N ALA A 196 -8.13 15.46 21.21
CA ALA A 196 -8.96 15.47 20.01
C ALA A 196 -10.07 14.40 20.07
N MET A 197 -9.73 13.18 20.51
CA MET A 197 -10.69 12.09 20.67
C MET A 197 -11.73 12.41 21.76
N GLN A 198 -11.31 12.98 22.89
CA GLN A 198 -12.23 13.39 23.97
C GLN A 198 -13.18 14.49 23.50
N LEU A 199 -12.66 15.48 22.77
CA LEU A 199 -13.47 16.56 22.20
C LEU A 199 -14.47 16.03 21.17
N ALA A 200 -14.09 15.02 20.39
CA ALA A 200 -14.96 14.32 19.45
C ALA A 200 -15.95 13.35 20.11
N GLY A 201 -15.79 13.02 21.39
CA GLY A 201 -16.63 12.04 22.06
C GLY A 201 -16.40 10.58 21.62
N VAL A 202 -15.24 10.28 21.03
CA VAL A 202 -14.88 8.94 20.53
C VAL A 202 -13.71 8.34 21.32
N ARG A 203 -13.55 7.00 21.24
CA ARG A 203 -12.48 6.28 21.93
C ARG A 203 -11.97 5.11 21.11
N GLN A 204 -10.65 5.01 20.99
CA GLN A 204 -9.96 3.82 20.50
C GLN A 204 -9.86 2.79 21.62
N GLN A 205 -10.17 1.53 21.35
CA GLN A 205 -10.17 0.48 22.37
C GLN A 205 -9.45 -0.79 21.92
N ILE A 206 -8.69 -1.39 22.82
CA ILE A 206 -8.09 -2.70 22.67
C ILE A 206 -8.29 -3.52 23.96
N PHE A 207 -9.08 -4.59 23.90
CA PHE A 207 -9.45 -5.47 25.01
C PHE A 207 -9.91 -4.70 26.27
N GLY A 208 -10.80 -3.73 26.08
CA GLY A 208 -11.36 -2.91 27.16
C GLY A 208 -10.52 -1.72 27.62
N GLU A 209 -9.26 -1.63 27.17
CA GLU A 209 -8.39 -0.49 27.46
C GLU A 209 -8.56 0.60 26.40
N THR A 210 -8.73 1.86 26.85
CA THR A 210 -8.71 3.01 25.94
C THR A 210 -7.26 3.37 25.59
N VAL A 211 -6.98 3.53 24.29
CA VAL A 211 -5.66 3.93 23.79
C VAL A 211 -5.77 5.26 23.05
N GLY A 212 -4.72 6.08 23.12
CA GLY A 212 -4.66 7.37 22.42
C GLY A 212 -4.13 7.23 21.01
N THR A 213 -2.96 6.62 20.87
CA THR A 213 -2.27 6.42 19.59
C THR A 213 -1.97 4.95 19.38
N GLY A 214 -1.63 4.57 18.14
CA GLY A 214 -1.17 3.23 17.81
C GLY A 214 -2.22 2.31 17.20
N LEU A 215 -3.49 2.72 17.10
CA LEU A 215 -4.51 2.07 16.29
C LEU A 215 -4.92 2.98 15.13
N ARG A 216 -4.99 2.43 13.92
CA ARG A 216 -5.47 3.16 12.74
C ARG A 216 -6.24 2.25 11.79
N SER A 217 -7.44 2.67 11.40
CA SER A 217 -8.23 2.01 10.37
C SER A 217 -7.61 2.27 8.98
N LEU A 218 -7.17 1.21 8.28
CA LEU A 218 -6.75 1.29 6.87
C LEU A 218 -7.87 0.88 5.93
N ASN A 219 -8.68 -0.09 6.34
CA ASN A 219 -9.89 -0.48 5.65
C ASN A 219 -11.02 -0.68 6.66
N PRO A 220 -12.11 0.10 6.57
CA PRO A 220 -13.20 0.00 7.52
C PRO A 220 -13.99 -1.30 7.35
N GLY A 221 -14.52 -1.80 8.47
CA GLY A 221 -15.36 -2.99 8.48
C GLY A 221 -15.47 -3.62 9.86
N ILE A 222 -16.21 -4.73 9.91
CA ILE A 222 -16.38 -5.56 11.12
C ILE A 222 -15.93 -6.97 10.78
N SER A 223 -15.14 -7.58 11.64
CA SER A 223 -14.77 -9.00 11.53
C SER A 223 -14.78 -9.71 12.88
N ARG A 224 -14.96 -11.03 12.82
CA ARG A 224 -14.87 -11.95 13.94
C ARG A 224 -14.03 -13.15 13.52
N GLY A 225 -13.09 -13.58 14.31
CA GLY A 225 -12.25 -14.70 13.93
C GLY A 225 -11.22 -15.04 14.97
N VAL A 226 -10.53 -16.16 14.75
CA VAL A 226 -9.42 -16.60 15.59
C VAL A 226 -8.20 -15.74 15.30
N LEU A 227 -7.61 -15.12 16.31
CA LEU A 227 -6.40 -14.33 16.18
C LEU A 227 -5.18 -15.24 15.97
N LEU A 228 -4.50 -15.05 14.85
CA LEU A 228 -3.32 -15.84 14.46
C LEU A 228 -2.18 -14.91 14.00
N THR A 229 -0.94 -15.38 14.15
CA THR A 229 0.18 -14.80 13.39
C THR A 229 0.13 -15.29 11.94
N LEU A 230 0.84 -14.60 11.03
CA LEU A 230 0.95 -15.03 9.63
C LEU A 230 1.52 -16.45 9.53
N GLU A 231 2.55 -16.77 10.31
CA GLU A 231 3.16 -18.12 10.36
C GLU A 231 2.14 -19.19 10.77
N GLN A 232 1.37 -18.93 11.84
CA GLN A 232 0.31 -19.85 12.29
C GLN A 232 -0.79 -20.03 11.23
N ALA A 233 -1.16 -18.93 10.54
CA ALA A 233 -2.17 -18.99 9.50
C ALA A 233 -1.69 -19.82 8.29
N LEU A 234 -0.43 -19.63 7.86
CA LEU A 234 0.17 -20.40 6.75
C LEU A 234 0.43 -21.87 7.08
N ALA A 235 0.68 -22.19 8.35
CA ALA A 235 0.87 -23.57 8.83
C ALA A 235 -0.45 -24.34 9.05
N ARG A 236 -1.61 -23.65 8.94
CA ARG A 236 -2.92 -24.27 9.19
C ARG A 236 -3.35 -25.12 7.99
N GLU A 237 -3.64 -26.39 8.20
CA GLU A 237 -4.15 -27.31 7.16
C GLU A 237 -5.61 -26.98 6.75
N ALA A 238 -6.38 -26.36 7.65
CA ALA A 238 -7.76 -25.94 7.40
C ALA A 238 -7.81 -24.51 6.83
N SER A 239 -8.95 -24.15 6.22
CA SER A 239 -9.23 -22.80 5.73
C SER A 239 -8.96 -21.72 6.79
N THR A 240 -8.40 -20.60 6.39
CA THR A 240 -8.14 -19.41 7.24
C THR A 240 -9.24 -18.36 7.15
N ALA A 241 -10.36 -18.66 6.49
CA ALA A 241 -11.47 -17.73 6.29
C ALA A 241 -12.13 -17.23 7.60
N ASP A 242 -11.95 -17.98 8.70
CA ASP A 242 -12.40 -17.64 10.06
C ASP A 242 -11.30 -16.99 10.91
N ALA A 243 -10.15 -16.63 10.34
CA ALA A 243 -9.02 -16.07 11.06
C ALA A 243 -8.90 -14.55 10.90
N ILE A 244 -8.45 -13.88 11.96
CA ILE A 244 -7.93 -12.52 11.93
C ILE A 244 -6.41 -12.63 12.08
N VAL A 245 -5.67 -12.17 11.08
CA VAL A 245 -4.23 -12.45 10.98
C VAL A 245 -3.40 -11.20 11.24
N ILE A 246 -2.41 -11.33 12.14
CA ILE A 246 -1.37 -10.31 12.33
C ILE A 246 -0.35 -10.50 11.21
N VAL A 247 -0.14 -9.45 10.42
CA VAL A 247 0.80 -9.46 9.30
C VAL A 247 1.82 -8.33 9.46
N PRO A 248 3.07 -8.51 8.99
CA PRO A 248 4.03 -7.42 8.91
C PRO A 248 3.54 -6.34 7.92
N GLU A 249 4.23 -5.21 7.86
CA GLU A 249 3.90 -4.10 6.97
C GLU A 249 3.73 -4.53 5.51
N THR A 250 4.57 -5.46 5.06
CA THR A 250 4.62 -5.89 3.66
C THR A 250 4.48 -7.39 3.54
N ILE A 251 3.41 -7.83 2.86
CA ILE A 251 3.25 -9.21 2.40
C ILE A 251 2.92 -9.20 0.91
N SER A 252 3.42 -10.17 0.17
CA SER A 252 3.19 -10.29 -1.28
C SER A 252 1.82 -10.87 -1.60
N GLU A 253 1.28 -11.70 -0.70
CA GLU A 253 0.06 -12.47 -0.91
C GLU A 253 -0.80 -12.50 0.35
N LEU A 254 -2.10 -12.26 0.18
CA LEU A 254 -3.08 -12.34 1.25
C LEU A 254 -3.81 -13.69 1.19
N PRO A 255 -3.77 -14.53 2.24
CA PRO A 255 -4.66 -15.69 2.36
C PRO A 255 -6.13 -15.25 2.51
N VAL A 256 -7.07 -16.18 2.34
CA VAL A 256 -8.49 -15.90 2.63
C VAL A 256 -8.65 -15.74 4.13
N VAL A 257 -8.96 -14.52 4.60
CA VAL A 257 -9.05 -14.19 6.03
C VAL A 257 -10.26 -13.33 6.35
N ALA A 258 -10.74 -13.40 7.60
CA ALA A 258 -11.83 -12.55 8.07
C ALA A 258 -11.40 -11.10 8.33
N GLY A 259 -10.16 -10.88 8.74
CA GLY A 259 -9.61 -9.56 9.06
C GLY A 259 -8.08 -9.53 9.11
N ILE A 260 -7.53 -8.35 9.03
CA ILE A 260 -6.08 -8.11 9.01
C ILE A 260 -5.71 -7.11 10.12
N LEU A 261 -4.66 -7.43 10.87
CA LEU A 261 -3.99 -6.48 11.77
C LEU A 261 -2.55 -6.31 11.27
N THR A 262 -2.19 -5.12 10.79
CA THR A 262 -0.84 -4.83 10.29
C THR A 262 0.01 -4.17 11.36
N GLU A 263 1.27 -4.57 11.46
CA GLU A 263 2.20 -4.00 12.45
C GLU A 263 2.58 -2.54 12.14
N ASN A 264 2.52 -2.15 10.88
CA ASN A 264 2.80 -0.80 10.39
C ASN A 264 1.83 -0.41 9.27
N GLU A 265 1.79 0.89 8.94
CA GLU A 265 0.87 1.41 7.92
C GLU A 265 1.13 0.84 6.52
N GLY A 266 2.38 0.59 6.17
CA GLY A 266 2.77 0.07 4.86
C GLY A 266 2.42 0.99 3.68
N ASN A 267 2.39 0.39 2.49
CA ASN A 267 1.93 1.05 1.27
C ASN A 267 0.42 0.86 1.10
N ALA A 268 -0.35 1.94 1.27
CA ALA A 268 -1.82 1.94 1.16
C ALA A 268 -2.37 1.48 -0.21
N LEU A 269 -1.54 1.48 -1.26
CA LEU A 269 -1.87 1.04 -2.62
C LEU A 269 -1.20 -0.30 -3.00
N SER A 270 -0.65 -1.05 -2.04
CA SER A 270 -0.16 -2.41 -2.32
C SER A 270 -1.31 -3.34 -2.73
N HIS A 271 -0.99 -4.40 -3.49
CA HIS A 271 -1.99 -5.40 -3.92
C HIS A 271 -2.80 -5.96 -2.75
N VAL A 272 -2.17 -6.19 -1.60
CA VAL A 272 -2.85 -6.70 -0.40
C VAL A 272 -3.84 -5.68 0.16
N GLN A 273 -3.45 -4.41 0.23
CA GLN A 273 -4.32 -3.34 0.72
C GLN A 273 -5.50 -3.09 -0.23
N LEU A 274 -5.25 -3.06 -1.53
CA LEU A 274 -6.29 -2.91 -2.54
C LEU A 274 -7.25 -4.10 -2.54
N LEU A 275 -6.74 -5.33 -2.43
CA LEU A 275 -7.57 -6.54 -2.33
C LEU A 275 -8.42 -6.53 -1.05
N ALA A 276 -7.84 -6.18 0.09
CA ALA A 276 -8.57 -6.08 1.35
C ALA A 276 -9.73 -5.06 1.27
N ARG A 277 -9.47 -3.87 0.67
CA ARG A 277 -10.50 -2.84 0.45
C ARG A 277 -11.62 -3.33 -0.45
N ASN A 278 -11.27 -3.97 -1.54
CA ASN A 278 -12.21 -4.52 -2.50
C ASN A 278 -13.11 -5.60 -1.90
N LEU A 279 -12.52 -6.55 -1.20
CA LEU A 279 -13.25 -7.65 -0.55
C LEU A 279 -13.98 -7.22 0.72
N GLY A 280 -13.75 -6.00 1.20
CA GLY A 280 -14.31 -5.50 2.46
C GLY A 280 -13.74 -6.21 3.69
N VAL A 281 -12.51 -6.74 3.59
CA VAL A 281 -11.78 -7.32 4.71
C VAL A 281 -11.26 -6.17 5.58
N PRO A 282 -11.68 -6.04 6.85
CA PRO A 282 -11.19 -5.00 7.72
C PRO A 282 -9.68 -5.08 7.90
N ASN A 283 -9.02 -3.92 7.85
CA ASN A 283 -7.60 -3.82 8.10
C ASN A 283 -7.29 -2.68 9.06
N VAL A 284 -6.56 -3.01 10.12
CA VAL A 284 -6.17 -2.09 11.19
C VAL A 284 -4.67 -2.15 11.41
N VAL A 285 -4.03 -0.99 11.42
CA VAL A 285 -2.66 -0.87 11.94
C VAL A 285 -2.70 -0.97 13.46
N VAL A 286 -1.81 -1.82 13.98
CA VAL A 286 -1.54 -1.92 15.41
C VAL A 286 -0.06 -1.67 15.62
N ALA A 287 0.30 -0.49 16.10
CA ALA A 287 1.69 -0.11 16.29
C ALA A 287 2.41 -1.03 17.30
N ASN A 288 3.71 -1.23 17.08
CA ASN A 288 4.55 -2.14 17.85
C ASN A 288 4.37 -2.09 19.38
N PRO A 289 4.18 -0.92 20.05
CA PRO A 289 3.94 -0.89 21.49
C PRO A 289 2.63 -1.58 21.95
N LEU A 290 1.67 -1.77 21.04
CA LEU A 290 0.39 -2.45 21.33
C LEU A 290 0.38 -3.93 20.97
N LEU A 291 1.33 -4.42 20.16
CA LEU A 291 1.41 -5.83 19.74
C LEU A 291 1.45 -6.82 20.92
N PRO A 292 2.22 -6.61 22.00
CA PRO A 292 2.22 -7.53 23.15
C PRO A 292 0.85 -7.69 23.81
N ARG A 293 -0.09 -6.76 23.59
CA ARG A 293 -1.47 -6.87 24.06
C ARG A 293 -2.27 -7.86 23.21
N LEU A 294 -2.04 -7.88 21.89
CA LEU A 294 -2.64 -8.85 20.97
C LEU A 294 -2.09 -10.26 21.20
N GLU A 295 -0.79 -10.39 21.35
CA GLU A 295 -0.09 -11.69 21.50
C GLU A 295 -0.64 -12.52 22.66
N ARG A 296 -1.11 -11.88 23.73
CA ARG A 296 -1.76 -12.55 24.88
C ARG A 296 -3.05 -13.30 24.51
N TYR A 297 -3.65 -12.95 23.38
CA TYR A 297 -4.94 -13.48 22.91
C TYR A 297 -4.81 -14.33 21.64
N LEU A 298 -3.57 -14.70 21.23
CA LEU A 298 -3.37 -15.62 20.12
C LEU A 298 -4.13 -16.94 20.34
N GLY A 299 -4.76 -17.45 19.30
CA GLY A 299 -5.62 -18.63 19.35
C GLY A 299 -7.04 -18.40 19.87
N ARG A 300 -7.38 -17.21 20.38
CA ARG A 300 -8.74 -16.88 20.84
C ARG A 300 -9.53 -16.19 19.73
N LYS A 301 -10.85 -16.34 19.77
CA LYS A 301 -11.76 -15.57 18.91
C LYS A 301 -11.83 -14.13 19.39
N ILE A 302 -11.62 -13.20 18.47
CA ILE A 302 -11.70 -11.77 18.70
C ILE A 302 -12.71 -11.11 17.76
N PHE A 303 -13.20 -9.95 18.17
CA PHE A 303 -14.00 -9.03 17.40
C PHE A 303 -13.16 -7.79 17.06
N VAL A 304 -13.21 -7.36 15.81
CA VAL A 304 -12.55 -6.13 15.34
C VAL A 304 -13.59 -5.30 14.61
N ALA A 305 -13.73 -4.04 15.01
CA ALA A 305 -14.51 -3.03 14.31
C ALA A 305 -13.61 -1.84 14.00
N ALA A 306 -13.59 -1.43 12.74
CA ALA A 306 -12.85 -0.28 12.25
C ALA A 306 -13.83 0.62 11.47
N SER A 307 -14.02 1.84 11.92
CA SER A 307 -14.94 2.77 11.27
C SER A 307 -14.25 3.58 10.17
N ARG A 308 -15.04 4.25 9.34
CA ARG A 308 -14.55 5.14 8.28
C ARG A 308 -13.93 6.42 8.86
N GLY A 309 -14.42 6.88 10.02
CA GLY A 309 -13.86 8.00 10.77
C GLY A 309 -12.56 7.66 11.51
N GLY A 310 -12.10 6.41 11.42
CA GLY A 310 -10.84 5.96 12.00
C GLY A 310 -10.94 5.41 13.42
N VAL A 311 -12.15 5.27 13.98
CA VAL A 311 -12.35 4.68 15.31
C VAL A 311 -12.19 3.16 15.22
N VAL A 312 -11.39 2.59 16.12
CA VAL A 312 -11.10 1.15 16.17
C VAL A 312 -11.49 0.57 17.52
N GLU A 313 -12.16 -0.57 17.49
CA GLU A 313 -12.42 -1.41 18.66
C GLU A 313 -11.92 -2.84 18.40
N ILE A 314 -11.07 -3.36 19.29
CA ILE A 314 -10.64 -4.75 19.32
C ILE A 314 -11.07 -5.34 20.67
N ARG A 315 -11.86 -6.42 20.66
CA ARG A 315 -12.43 -7.08 21.85
C ARG A 315 -12.33 -8.60 21.72
N LEU A 316 -12.55 -9.31 22.82
CA LEU A 316 -12.88 -10.73 22.73
C LEU A 316 -14.26 -10.89 22.06
N ASP A 317 -14.46 -11.98 21.31
CA ASP A 317 -15.73 -12.20 20.59
C ASP A 317 -16.93 -12.33 21.52
N GLU A 318 -16.73 -12.89 22.72
CA GLU A 318 -17.74 -12.98 23.80
C GLU A 318 -18.21 -11.60 24.32
N ASP A 319 -17.34 -10.59 24.22
CA ASP A 319 -17.64 -9.20 24.62
C ASP A 319 -18.15 -8.34 23.44
N ALA A 320 -18.36 -8.96 22.26
CA ALA A 320 -18.79 -8.22 21.08
C ALA A 320 -20.23 -7.73 21.22
N PRO A 321 -20.52 -6.46 20.84
CA PRO A 321 -21.86 -5.93 20.93
C PRO A 321 -22.84 -6.68 20.01
N ALA A 322 -24.05 -7.00 20.54
CA ALA A 322 -25.09 -7.68 19.76
C ALA A 322 -25.48 -6.90 18.48
N ALA A 323 -25.48 -5.57 18.55
CA ALA A 323 -25.75 -4.69 17.40
C ALA A 323 -24.72 -4.82 16.25
N ALA A 324 -23.54 -5.34 16.52
CA ALA A 324 -22.51 -5.56 15.50
C ALA A 324 -22.74 -6.86 14.69
N THR A 325 -23.67 -7.71 15.12
CA THR A 325 -24.01 -8.97 14.44
C THR A 325 -24.91 -8.78 13.23
N GLU A 326 -25.69 -7.72 13.19
CA GLU A 326 -26.67 -7.43 12.14
C GLU A 326 -26.04 -6.91 10.82
N ALA A 327 -24.76 -6.57 10.83
CA ALA A 327 -24.09 -5.88 9.71
C ALA A 327 -23.54 -6.80 8.59
N GLN A 328 -23.60 -8.12 8.76
CA GLN A 328 -23.12 -9.07 7.76
C GLN A 328 -24.28 -9.67 6.96
N GLY A 329 -24.80 -8.91 5.99
CA GLY A 329 -25.67 -9.48 4.96
C GLY A 329 -24.91 -10.54 4.13
N PRO A 330 -25.63 -11.51 3.50
CA PRO A 330 -25.01 -12.51 2.64
C PRO A 330 -24.19 -11.83 1.52
N VAL A 331 -23.04 -12.43 1.18
CA VAL A 331 -22.28 -12.00 0.00
C VAL A 331 -23.15 -12.31 -1.23
N GLU A 332 -23.54 -11.29 -1.99
CA GLU A 332 -24.19 -11.50 -3.27
C GLU A 332 -23.18 -12.13 -4.23
N LYS A 333 -23.42 -13.37 -4.62
CA LYS A 333 -22.53 -14.09 -5.55
C LYS A 333 -22.78 -13.64 -6.97
N ILE A 334 -21.74 -13.64 -7.79
CA ILE A 334 -21.72 -13.21 -9.17
C ILE A 334 -21.90 -14.43 -10.08
N SER A 335 -22.75 -14.31 -11.11
CA SER A 335 -22.87 -15.30 -12.20
C SER A 335 -22.24 -14.75 -13.47
N ILE A 336 -21.62 -15.64 -14.24
CA ILE A 336 -20.97 -15.31 -15.51
C ILE A 336 -21.92 -15.65 -16.67
N ASP A 337 -22.14 -14.69 -17.57
CA ASP A 337 -22.87 -14.90 -18.82
C ASP A 337 -21.93 -15.48 -19.89
N VAL A 338 -21.80 -16.81 -19.89
CA VAL A 338 -20.95 -17.54 -20.85
C VAL A 338 -21.45 -17.39 -22.28
N ALA A 339 -22.76 -17.19 -22.49
CA ALA A 339 -23.34 -17.07 -23.83
C ALA A 339 -22.86 -15.80 -24.57
N ARG A 340 -22.37 -14.80 -23.83
CA ARG A 340 -21.82 -13.57 -24.40
C ARG A 340 -20.35 -13.73 -24.87
N MET A 341 -19.69 -14.80 -24.46
CA MET A 341 -18.24 -14.97 -24.70
C MET A 341 -17.98 -15.53 -26.10
N ASP A 342 -16.94 -15.00 -26.78
CA ASP A 342 -16.38 -15.59 -27.98
C ASP A 342 -15.30 -16.63 -27.59
N LEU A 343 -15.72 -17.89 -27.59
CA LEU A 343 -14.87 -19.02 -27.26
C LEU A 343 -14.25 -19.69 -28.52
N ASP A 344 -14.48 -19.15 -29.73
CA ASP A 344 -14.02 -19.68 -30.99
C ASP A 344 -12.79 -19.02 -31.58
N THR A 345 -12.59 -17.72 -31.28
CA THR A 345 -11.41 -16.97 -31.78
C THR A 345 -10.11 -17.54 -31.22
N GLN A 346 -9.22 -18.00 -32.12
CA GLN A 346 -7.93 -18.64 -31.76
C GLN A 346 -6.69 -17.87 -32.22
N ARG A 347 -6.85 -16.75 -32.97
CA ARG A 347 -5.71 -15.90 -33.34
C ARG A 347 -5.30 -14.99 -32.19
N LEU A 348 -4.02 -14.63 -32.12
CA LEU A 348 -3.57 -13.56 -31.25
C LEU A 348 -4.16 -12.22 -31.72
N ILE A 349 -4.51 -11.35 -30.77
CA ILE A 349 -5.15 -10.07 -31.05
C ILE A 349 -4.20 -8.95 -30.61
N PRO A 350 -3.65 -8.13 -31.55
CA PRO A 350 -2.87 -6.94 -31.17
C PRO A 350 -3.71 -5.96 -30.34
N ALA A 351 -3.10 -5.30 -29.38
CA ALA A 351 -3.80 -4.33 -28.50
C ALA A 351 -4.48 -3.19 -29.31
N THR A 352 -3.95 -2.85 -30.48
CA THR A 352 -4.57 -1.85 -31.38
C THR A 352 -5.92 -2.27 -31.96
N GLU A 353 -6.26 -3.57 -31.89
CA GLU A 353 -7.55 -4.12 -32.33
C GLU A 353 -8.52 -4.37 -31.15
N LEU A 354 -8.15 -3.99 -29.94
CA LEU A 354 -8.94 -4.20 -28.74
C LEU A 354 -9.53 -2.87 -28.23
N GLY A 355 -10.74 -2.96 -27.71
CA GLY A 355 -11.46 -1.88 -27.05
C GLY A 355 -12.24 -2.36 -25.82
N PRO A 356 -12.93 -1.45 -25.12
CA PRO A 356 -13.71 -1.79 -23.95
C PRO A 356 -14.77 -2.86 -24.20
N GLU A 357 -15.33 -2.91 -25.41
CA GLU A 357 -16.36 -3.88 -25.86
C GLU A 357 -15.87 -5.33 -25.86
N ASP A 358 -14.57 -5.56 -25.91
CA ASP A 358 -13.94 -6.88 -25.91
C ASP A 358 -13.84 -7.50 -24.52
N SER A 359 -14.01 -6.69 -23.49
CA SER A 359 -13.93 -7.13 -22.10
C SER A 359 -15.05 -8.14 -21.77
N GLY A 360 -14.65 -9.34 -21.33
CA GLY A 360 -15.55 -10.43 -21.04
C GLY A 360 -16.19 -11.07 -22.30
N VAL A 361 -15.74 -10.69 -23.50
CA VAL A 361 -16.16 -11.27 -24.78
C VAL A 361 -15.04 -12.07 -25.40
N ARG A 362 -14.01 -11.41 -25.96
CA ARG A 362 -12.83 -12.07 -26.57
C ARG A 362 -11.67 -12.20 -25.60
N VAL A 363 -11.54 -11.25 -24.68
CA VAL A 363 -10.44 -11.15 -23.73
C VAL A 363 -10.97 -10.67 -22.37
N GLY A 364 -10.14 -10.70 -21.34
CA GLY A 364 -10.48 -10.11 -20.05
C GLY A 364 -10.31 -8.59 -20.03
N PRO A 365 -10.64 -7.94 -18.90
CA PRO A 365 -10.67 -6.49 -18.76
C PRO A 365 -9.28 -5.85 -18.90
N LYS A 366 -8.19 -6.53 -18.49
CA LYS A 366 -6.85 -5.98 -18.62
C LYS A 366 -6.42 -5.77 -20.07
N ALA A 367 -6.62 -6.77 -20.92
CA ALA A 367 -6.25 -6.68 -22.33
C ALA A 367 -7.12 -5.68 -23.06
N ALA A 368 -8.43 -5.65 -22.78
CA ALA A 368 -9.38 -4.69 -23.34
C ALA A 368 -8.99 -3.25 -22.99
N GLU A 369 -8.68 -2.97 -21.71
CA GLU A 369 -8.31 -1.64 -21.27
C GLU A 369 -6.88 -1.23 -21.72
N VAL A 370 -5.94 -2.17 -21.85
CA VAL A 370 -4.63 -1.88 -22.48
C VAL A 370 -4.83 -1.54 -23.97
N GLY A 371 -5.77 -2.17 -24.65
CA GLY A 371 -6.20 -1.79 -26.01
C GLY A 371 -6.72 -0.34 -26.07
N ASN A 372 -7.66 -0.03 -25.19
CA ASN A 372 -8.21 1.32 -25.05
C ASN A 372 -7.12 2.39 -24.79
N LEU A 373 -6.20 2.08 -23.84
CA LEU A 373 -5.03 2.93 -23.56
C LEU A 373 -4.12 3.11 -24.79
N THR A 374 -3.84 2.01 -25.54
CA THR A 374 -3.00 2.02 -26.72
C THR A 374 -3.57 2.98 -27.79
N ASN A 375 -4.88 2.92 -28.00
CA ASN A 375 -5.57 3.72 -29.00
C ASN A 375 -5.71 5.20 -28.59
N LYS A 376 -5.98 5.48 -27.31
CA LYS A 376 -6.20 6.86 -26.80
C LYS A 376 -4.91 7.60 -26.39
N PHE A 377 -3.83 6.84 -26.05
CA PHE A 377 -2.53 7.39 -25.63
C PHE A 377 -1.37 6.79 -26.44
N PRO A 378 -1.33 7.02 -27.76
CA PRO A 378 -0.31 6.45 -28.64
C PRO A 378 1.09 6.84 -28.18
N GLY A 379 1.96 5.84 -28.10
CA GLY A 379 3.36 6.00 -27.67
C GLY A 379 3.57 6.07 -26.15
N GLN A 380 2.51 6.04 -25.31
CA GLN A 380 2.61 5.91 -23.85
C GLN A 380 2.31 4.47 -23.37
N VAL A 381 1.94 3.57 -24.27
CA VAL A 381 1.76 2.15 -24.00
C VAL A 381 2.77 1.41 -24.86
N SER A 382 3.48 0.44 -24.26
CA SER A 382 4.38 -0.43 -25.04
C SER A 382 3.55 -1.44 -25.83
N PRO A 383 4.06 -2.00 -26.96
CA PRO A 383 3.35 -3.00 -27.75
C PRO A 383 2.79 -4.14 -26.91
N ALA A 384 1.56 -4.54 -27.16
CA ALA A 384 0.91 -5.63 -26.44
C ALA A 384 0.04 -6.48 -27.39
N VAL A 385 -0.12 -7.76 -27.04
CA VAL A 385 -0.91 -8.75 -27.78
C VAL A 385 -1.68 -9.60 -26.80
N ALA A 386 -2.95 -9.84 -27.06
CA ALA A 386 -3.76 -10.73 -26.25
C ALA A 386 -3.88 -12.15 -26.85
N VAL A 387 -3.77 -13.15 -25.99
CA VAL A 387 -4.16 -14.53 -26.22
C VAL A 387 -5.61 -14.68 -25.81
N PRO A 388 -6.60 -14.82 -26.73
CA PRO A 388 -8.00 -14.74 -26.40
C PRO A 388 -8.53 -15.96 -25.65
N PHE A 389 -9.73 -15.84 -25.06
CA PHE A 389 -10.44 -16.93 -24.35
C PHE A 389 -10.62 -18.17 -25.21
N GLY A 390 -10.84 -18.04 -26.53
CA GLY A 390 -11.04 -19.15 -27.44
C GLY A 390 -9.83 -20.11 -27.49
N LEU A 391 -8.59 -19.62 -27.37
CA LEU A 391 -7.41 -20.50 -27.28
C LEU A 391 -7.40 -21.31 -25.97
N PHE A 392 -7.83 -20.72 -24.86
CA PHE A 392 -7.94 -21.43 -23.58
C PHE A 392 -9.10 -22.44 -23.60
N SER A 393 -10.28 -22.04 -24.08
CA SER A 393 -11.46 -22.90 -24.23
C SER A 393 -11.14 -24.14 -25.08
N HIS A 394 -10.47 -23.91 -26.21
CA HIS A 394 -10.04 -25.00 -27.09
C HIS A 394 -9.01 -25.93 -26.40
N ALA A 395 -8.17 -25.39 -25.53
CA ALA A 395 -7.27 -26.20 -24.72
C ALA A 395 -8.01 -27.14 -23.76
N LEU A 396 -9.13 -26.70 -23.19
CA LEU A 396 -9.96 -27.50 -22.29
C LEU A 396 -10.79 -28.57 -23.00
N THR A 397 -11.18 -28.34 -24.28
CA THR A 397 -12.15 -29.17 -25.03
C THR A 397 -11.51 -30.07 -26.10
N GLU A 398 -10.25 -29.76 -26.54
CA GLU A 398 -9.57 -30.51 -27.60
C GLU A 398 -9.15 -31.92 -27.17
N ARG A 399 -8.78 -32.08 -25.90
CA ARG A 399 -8.26 -33.33 -25.37
C ARG A 399 -9.17 -33.97 -24.33
N ARG A 400 -9.19 -35.31 -24.40
CA ARG A 400 -9.87 -36.13 -23.40
C ARG A 400 -8.92 -36.50 -22.27
N VAL A 401 -9.38 -36.52 -21.04
CA VAL A 401 -8.62 -36.88 -19.83
C VAL A 401 -8.08 -38.30 -19.94
N THR A 402 -8.87 -39.21 -20.51
CA THR A 402 -8.47 -40.56 -20.86
C THR A 402 -8.93 -40.87 -22.30
N PRO A 403 -8.29 -41.83 -23.02
CA PRO A 403 -8.80 -42.27 -24.33
C PRO A 403 -10.24 -42.67 -24.30
N GLY A 404 -11.12 -42.01 -25.08
CA GLY A 404 -12.58 -42.24 -25.12
C GLY A 404 -13.36 -41.67 -23.92
N GLY A 405 -12.70 -41.08 -22.94
CA GLY A 405 -13.29 -40.42 -21.76
C GLY A 405 -13.75 -38.99 -22.02
N PRO A 406 -14.11 -38.24 -20.96
CA PRO A 406 -14.56 -36.85 -21.05
C PRO A 406 -13.41 -35.92 -21.47
N THR A 407 -13.75 -34.76 -22.03
CA THR A 407 -12.83 -33.63 -22.18
C THR A 407 -12.40 -33.14 -20.79
N LEU A 408 -11.33 -32.33 -20.71
CA LEU A 408 -10.92 -31.75 -19.42
C LEU A 408 -12.03 -30.86 -18.84
N PHE A 409 -12.73 -30.12 -19.67
CA PHE A 409 -13.82 -29.27 -19.22
C PHE A 409 -14.99 -30.12 -18.64
N GLU A 410 -15.46 -31.15 -19.36
CA GLU A 410 -16.51 -32.04 -18.88
C GLU A 410 -16.09 -32.74 -17.56
N TRP A 411 -14.86 -33.21 -17.48
CA TRP A 411 -14.36 -33.84 -16.26
C TRP A 411 -14.31 -32.84 -15.11
N MET A 412 -13.82 -31.63 -15.34
CA MET A 412 -13.74 -30.58 -14.33
C MET A 412 -15.14 -30.21 -13.80
N THR A 413 -16.13 -30.00 -14.67
CA THR A 413 -17.50 -29.71 -14.27
C THR A 413 -18.05 -30.84 -13.36
N THR A 414 -17.85 -32.12 -13.76
CA THR A 414 -18.25 -33.25 -12.92
C THR A 414 -17.59 -33.21 -11.54
N GLN A 415 -16.31 -32.82 -11.45
CA GLN A 415 -15.64 -32.71 -10.16
C GLN A 415 -16.22 -31.59 -9.29
N TYR A 416 -16.62 -30.44 -9.86
CA TYR A 416 -17.30 -29.39 -9.11
C TYR A 416 -18.65 -29.87 -8.57
N ASP A 417 -19.45 -30.57 -9.38
CA ASP A 417 -20.75 -31.16 -8.97
C ASP A 417 -20.54 -32.16 -7.80
N GLU A 418 -19.50 -33.01 -7.87
CA GLU A 418 -19.18 -33.95 -6.79
C GLU A 418 -18.77 -33.22 -5.51
N LEU A 419 -17.93 -32.15 -5.60
CA LEU A 419 -17.49 -31.37 -4.45
C LEU A 419 -18.65 -30.71 -3.71
N ASP A 420 -19.72 -30.30 -4.42
CA ASP A 420 -20.89 -29.67 -3.80
C ASP A 420 -21.73 -30.66 -2.98
N THR A 421 -21.58 -31.97 -3.21
CA THR A 421 -22.23 -33.02 -2.41
C THR A 421 -21.49 -33.35 -1.10
N ILE A 422 -20.23 -32.94 -0.95
CA ILE A 422 -19.39 -33.26 0.22
C ILE A 422 -19.70 -32.29 1.36
N THR A 423 -20.21 -32.82 2.47
CA THR A 423 -20.57 -32.02 3.66
C THR A 423 -19.43 -31.84 4.65
N ASP A 424 -18.42 -32.75 4.67
CA ASP A 424 -17.22 -32.60 5.51
C ASP A 424 -16.25 -31.61 4.87
N PRO A 425 -15.96 -30.46 5.50
CA PRO A 425 -15.07 -29.45 4.95
C PRO A 425 -13.64 -29.95 4.66
N ALA A 426 -13.07 -30.80 5.53
CA ALA A 426 -11.71 -31.31 5.35
C ALA A 426 -11.63 -32.26 4.15
N GLU A 427 -12.61 -33.14 3.97
CA GLU A 427 -12.68 -34.03 2.81
C GLU A 427 -12.93 -33.24 1.51
N ARG A 428 -13.78 -32.21 1.57
CA ARG A 428 -14.03 -31.32 0.44
C ARG A 428 -12.76 -30.60 -0.01
N ASP A 429 -12.01 -30.01 0.93
CA ASP A 429 -10.75 -29.31 0.66
C ASP A 429 -9.71 -30.29 0.07
N ARG A 430 -9.57 -31.49 0.61
CA ARG A 430 -8.66 -32.50 0.10
C ARG A 430 -8.99 -32.87 -1.36
N ARG A 431 -10.25 -33.15 -1.66
CA ARG A 431 -10.71 -33.51 -3.02
C ARG A 431 -10.58 -32.34 -3.99
N ALA A 432 -10.87 -31.12 -3.54
CA ALA A 432 -10.66 -29.92 -4.34
C ALA A 432 -9.18 -29.77 -4.73
N ASN A 433 -8.25 -29.95 -3.78
CA ASN A 433 -6.81 -29.84 -4.03
C ASN A 433 -6.32 -30.93 -5.01
N GLU A 434 -6.84 -32.16 -4.96
CA GLU A 434 -6.55 -33.21 -5.93
C GLU A 434 -7.03 -32.83 -7.35
N MET A 435 -8.26 -32.31 -7.47
CA MET A 435 -8.79 -31.80 -8.73
C MET A 435 -7.92 -30.67 -9.28
N LEU A 436 -7.62 -29.67 -8.48
CA LEU A 436 -6.82 -28.51 -8.86
C LEU A 436 -5.41 -28.91 -9.34
N ALA A 437 -4.76 -29.83 -8.62
CA ALA A 437 -3.45 -30.36 -9.02
C ALA A 437 -3.52 -31.09 -10.37
N THR A 438 -4.58 -31.84 -10.62
CA THR A 438 -4.79 -32.55 -11.91
C THR A 438 -4.94 -31.55 -13.05
N VAL A 439 -5.73 -30.50 -12.90
CA VAL A 439 -5.94 -29.46 -13.91
C VAL A 439 -4.62 -28.73 -14.20
N ARG A 440 -3.90 -28.30 -13.15
CA ARG A 440 -2.58 -27.66 -13.30
C ARG A 440 -1.58 -28.56 -14.04
N GLY A 441 -1.49 -29.83 -13.63
CA GLY A 441 -0.62 -30.81 -14.26
C GLY A 441 -0.92 -30.99 -15.75
N TRP A 442 -2.18 -30.98 -16.13
CA TRP A 442 -2.60 -31.11 -17.51
C TRP A 442 -2.15 -29.92 -18.37
N PHE A 443 -2.27 -28.66 -17.90
CA PHE A 443 -1.76 -27.50 -18.63
C PHE A 443 -0.24 -27.53 -18.80
N MET A 444 0.49 -27.95 -17.77
CA MET A 444 1.95 -27.98 -17.78
C MET A 444 2.52 -29.07 -18.70
N GLN A 445 1.83 -30.22 -18.81
CA GLN A 445 2.29 -31.40 -19.58
C GLN A 445 1.72 -31.46 -21.01
N ARG A 446 0.89 -30.48 -21.41
CA ARG A 446 0.22 -30.51 -22.69
C ARG A 446 1.22 -30.55 -23.86
N PRO A 447 1.19 -31.57 -24.77
CA PRO A 447 1.93 -31.54 -26.01
C PRO A 447 1.40 -30.40 -26.90
N ALA A 448 2.29 -29.66 -27.50
CA ALA A 448 1.95 -28.57 -28.41
C ALA A 448 1.58 -29.09 -29.78
N ASN A 449 0.51 -28.59 -30.41
CA ASN A 449 0.29 -28.76 -31.85
C ASN A 449 1.31 -27.91 -32.58
N ALA A 450 2.16 -28.54 -33.42
CA ALA A 450 3.29 -27.88 -34.08
C ALA A 450 2.87 -26.73 -35.01
N GLU A 451 1.74 -26.86 -35.69
CA GLU A 451 1.21 -25.83 -36.60
C GLU A 451 0.71 -24.60 -35.79
N LYS A 452 -0.04 -24.83 -34.70
CA LYS A 452 -0.52 -23.76 -33.79
C LYS A 452 0.67 -23.04 -33.13
N VAL A 453 1.73 -23.78 -32.74
CA VAL A 453 2.94 -23.18 -32.17
C VAL A 453 3.67 -22.34 -33.20
N ALA A 454 3.76 -22.81 -34.46
CA ALA A 454 4.39 -22.02 -35.51
C ALA A 454 3.66 -20.72 -35.81
N ALA A 455 2.30 -20.77 -35.88
CA ALA A 455 1.48 -19.59 -36.06
C ALA A 455 1.61 -18.60 -34.87
N PHE A 456 1.65 -19.12 -33.64
CA PHE A 456 1.84 -18.32 -32.43
C PHE A 456 3.19 -17.60 -32.47
N ARG A 457 4.28 -18.30 -32.77
CA ARG A 457 5.63 -17.71 -32.91
C ARG A 457 5.68 -16.65 -34.01
N GLN A 458 5.05 -16.92 -35.18
CA GLN A 458 4.98 -15.91 -36.22
C GLN A 458 4.28 -14.63 -35.74
N SER A 459 3.17 -14.76 -35.09
CA SER A 459 2.45 -13.60 -34.53
C SER A 459 3.27 -12.83 -33.47
N LEU A 460 4.08 -13.52 -32.65
CA LEU A 460 5.01 -12.85 -31.73
C LEU A 460 6.04 -12.00 -32.50
N ARG A 461 6.62 -12.55 -33.56
CA ARG A 461 7.62 -11.84 -34.39
C ARG A 461 7.04 -10.63 -35.09
N ASP A 462 5.82 -10.76 -35.59
CA ASP A 462 5.12 -9.68 -36.30
C ASP A 462 4.82 -8.48 -35.34
N ASN A 463 4.58 -8.75 -34.06
CA ASN A 463 4.20 -7.73 -33.08
C ASN A 463 5.39 -7.18 -32.25
N PHE A 464 6.39 -8.01 -31.96
CA PHE A 464 7.46 -7.63 -31.02
C PHE A 464 8.86 -7.60 -31.65
N GLY A 465 9.04 -8.26 -32.81
CA GLY A 465 10.32 -8.39 -33.52
C GLY A 465 10.96 -9.78 -33.37
N PRO A 466 12.23 -9.93 -33.77
CA PRO A 466 12.93 -11.21 -33.78
C PRO A 466 12.98 -11.88 -32.41
N ASP A 467 12.95 -13.23 -32.40
CA ASP A 467 13.08 -14.02 -31.17
C ASP A 467 14.32 -13.63 -30.36
N GLY A 468 14.17 -13.54 -29.05
CA GLY A 468 15.24 -13.16 -28.12
C GLY A 468 15.59 -11.66 -28.09
N SER A 469 15.03 -10.83 -29.00
CA SER A 469 15.31 -9.38 -29.03
C SER A 469 14.41 -8.54 -28.10
N TYR A 470 13.44 -9.16 -27.47
CA TYR A 470 12.46 -8.49 -26.58
C TYR A 470 12.11 -9.36 -25.39
N GLY A 471 11.69 -8.69 -24.30
CA GLY A 471 11.03 -9.36 -23.19
C GLY A 471 9.55 -8.96 -23.14
N VAL A 472 8.70 -9.83 -22.60
CA VAL A 472 7.29 -9.54 -22.35
C VAL A 472 6.91 -9.89 -20.92
N PHE A 473 6.00 -9.11 -20.34
CA PHE A 473 5.22 -9.54 -19.18
C PHE A 473 4.11 -10.44 -19.67
N VAL A 474 4.03 -11.65 -19.12
CA VAL A 474 2.97 -12.62 -19.42
C VAL A 474 1.96 -12.52 -18.28
N ARG A 475 0.86 -11.81 -18.52
CA ARG A 475 -0.10 -11.40 -17.49
C ARG A 475 -1.41 -12.18 -17.62
N SER A 476 -1.92 -12.70 -16.53
CA SER A 476 -3.27 -13.25 -16.49
C SER A 476 -4.30 -12.15 -16.74
N ASP A 477 -5.38 -12.53 -17.42
CA ASP A 477 -6.48 -11.67 -17.80
C ASP A 477 -7.74 -12.54 -17.92
N THR A 478 -8.44 -12.76 -16.80
CA THR A 478 -9.56 -13.70 -16.76
C THR A 478 -10.90 -13.00 -16.94
N ASN A 479 -11.92 -13.75 -17.37
CA ASN A 479 -13.31 -13.25 -17.44
C ASN A 479 -13.91 -12.93 -16.06
N VAL A 480 -13.23 -13.31 -14.97
CA VAL A 480 -13.67 -13.09 -13.59
C VAL A 480 -12.87 -12.01 -12.86
N GLU A 481 -11.98 -11.32 -13.57
CA GLU A 481 -11.30 -10.14 -13.05
C GLU A 481 -12.12 -8.87 -13.29
N ASP A 482 -12.01 -7.91 -12.39
CA ASP A 482 -12.65 -6.58 -12.47
C ASP A 482 -14.18 -6.62 -12.70
N LEU A 483 -14.84 -7.61 -12.09
CA LEU A 483 -16.30 -7.70 -12.08
C LEU A 483 -16.91 -6.67 -11.12
N ALA A 484 -18.19 -6.35 -11.31
CA ALA A 484 -18.92 -5.47 -10.41
C ALA A 484 -18.85 -5.99 -8.96
N GLY A 485 -18.14 -5.27 -8.10
CA GLY A 485 -17.94 -5.65 -6.69
C GLY A 485 -16.77 -6.60 -6.42
N PHE A 486 -15.95 -6.95 -7.44
CA PHE A 486 -14.77 -7.81 -7.27
C PHE A 486 -13.68 -7.50 -8.31
N THR A 487 -12.46 -7.15 -7.89
CA THR A 487 -11.36 -6.87 -8.85
C THR A 487 -10.42 -8.05 -9.09
N GLY A 488 -10.41 -9.07 -8.27
CA GLY A 488 -9.47 -10.20 -8.42
C GLY A 488 -7.98 -9.83 -8.37
N ALA A 489 -7.66 -8.63 -7.91
CA ALA A 489 -6.29 -8.12 -7.87
C ALA A 489 -5.37 -9.05 -7.06
N GLY A 490 -4.22 -9.43 -7.66
CA GLY A 490 -3.22 -10.26 -7.00
C GLY A 490 -3.62 -11.74 -6.83
N LEU A 491 -4.74 -12.19 -7.39
CA LEU A 491 -5.15 -13.60 -7.31
C LEU A 491 -4.50 -14.47 -8.38
N ASN A 492 -4.12 -13.91 -9.51
CA ASN A 492 -3.61 -14.63 -10.66
C ASN A 492 -2.17 -14.26 -10.99
N LEU A 493 -1.48 -15.11 -11.72
CA LEU A 493 -0.04 -15.04 -11.98
C LEU A 493 0.30 -14.01 -13.06
N THR A 494 1.34 -13.22 -12.81
CA THR A 494 2.10 -12.47 -13.81
C THR A 494 3.55 -12.99 -13.83
N VAL A 495 4.06 -13.36 -15.01
CA VAL A 495 5.48 -13.74 -15.19
C VAL A 495 6.21 -12.56 -15.83
N PRO A 496 7.13 -11.90 -15.09
CA PRO A 496 7.76 -10.69 -15.56
C PRO A 496 8.88 -10.99 -16.57
N ASN A 497 9.01 -10.14 -17.58
CA ASN A 497 10.15 -10.06 -18.49
C ASN A 497 10.63 -11.41 -19.05
N VAL A 498 9.72 -12.12 -19.70
CA VAL A 498 10.04 -13.40 -20.34
C VAL A 498 10.65 -13.14 -21.71
N VAL A 499 11.86 -13.66 -21.95
CA VAL A 499 12.62 -13.56 -23.21
C VAL A 499 12.69 -14.92 -23.88
N GLY A 500 12.47 -14.95 -25.20
CA GLY A 500 12.48 -16.17 -26.02
C GLY A 500 11.08 -16.80 -26.16
N GLU A 501 10.75 -17.16 -27.41
CA GLU A 501 9.40 -17.65 -27.77
C GLU A 501 9.01 -18.93 -27.00
N ASP A 502 9.95 -19.86 -26.78
CA ASP A 502 9.69 -21.08 -26.01
C ASP A 502 9.38 -20.79 -24.53
N ASN A 503 10.11 -19.84 -23.95
CA ASN A 503 9.89 -19.39 -22.58
C ASN A 503 8.54 -18.67 -22.44
N ILE A 504 8.13 -17.87 -23.44
CA ILE A 504 6.83 -17.19 -23.47
C ILE A 504 5.70 -18.24 -23.50
N ILE A 505 5.81 -19.28 -24.32
CA ILE A 505 4.84 -20.39 -24.39
C ILE A 505 4.77 -21.12 -23.03
N ALA A 506 5.92 -21.40 -22.41
CA ALA A 506 5.97 -22.03 -21.10
C ALA A 506 5.33 -21.14 -20.01
N ALA A 507 5.62 -19.84 -20.01
CA ALA A 507 5.03 -18.89 -19.10
C ALA A 507 3.52 -18.74 -19.29
N MET A 508 3.04 -18.73 -20.54
CA MET A 508 1.60 -18.73 -20.86
C MET A 508 0.88 -19.94 -20.25
N ARG A 509 1.46 -21.15 -20.32
CA ARG A 509 0.89 -22.35 -19.69
C ARG A 509 0.81 -22.22 -18.16
N ARG A 510 1.81 -21.64 -17.54
CA ARG A 510 1.80 -21.35 -16.10
C ARG A 510 0.69 -20.34 -15.75
N VAL A 511 0.52 -19.30 -16.57
CA VAL A 511 -0.57 -18.33 -16.39
C VAL A 511 -1.93 -18.99 -16.55
N TRP A 512 -2.11 -19.87 -17.55
CA TRP A 512 -3.35 -20.64 -17.73
C TRP A 512 -3.68 -21.56 -16.53
N SER A 513 -2.65 -22.07 -15.84
CA SER A 513 -2.84 -22.90 -14.66
C SER A 513 -3.12 -22.11 -13.37
N SER A 514 -2.78 -20.81 -13.32
CA SER A 514 -2.82 -20.02 -12.08
C SER A 514 -4.21 -19.83 -11.45
N PRO A 515 -5.35 -19.77 -12.17
CA PRO A 515 -6.67 -19.75 -11.54
C PRO A 515 -7.01 -21.03 -10.79
N PHE A 516 -6.30 -22.11 -11.03
CA PHE A 516 -6.45 -23.39 -10.35
C PHE A 516 -5.48 -23.58 -9.17
N GLU A 517 -4.82 -22.51 -8.74
CA GLU A 517 -4.14 -22.48 -7.44
C GLU A 517 -5.18 -22.39 -6.31
N GLU A 518 -4.89 -23.02 -5.18
CA GLU A 518 -5.81 -23.17 -4.04
C GLU A 518 -6.37 -21.83 -3.58
N ARG A 519 -5.51 -20.80 -3.52
CA ARG A 519 -5.92 -19.45 -3.13
C ARG A 519 -6.94 -18.83 -4.11
N ALA A 520 -6.65 -18.88 -5.40
CA ALA A 520 -7.54 -18.33 -6.43
C ALA A 520 -8.88 -19.08 -6.48
N TYR A 521 -8.82 -20.40 -6.30
CA TYR A 521 -10.00 -21.25 -6.17
C TYR A 521 -10.85 -20.86 -4.94
N GLY A 522 -10.24 -20.76 -3.75
CA GLY A 522 -10.94 -20.44 -2.50
C GLY A 522 -11.69 -19.09 -2.59
N TRP A 523 -11.05 -18.06 -3.14
CA TRP A 523 -11.71 -16.77 -3.36
C TRP A 523 -12.89 -16.88 -4.34
N ARG A 524 -12.74 -17.58 -5.47
CA ARG A 524 -13.86 -17.76 -6.43
C ARG A 524 -15.04 -18.49 -5.80
N GLN A 525 -14.82 -19.53 -5.01
CA GLN A 525 -15.87 -20.26 -4.28
C GLN A 525 -16.71 -19.33 -3.39
N SER A 526 -16.08 -18.31 -2.81
CA SER A 526 -16.76 -17.37 -1.91
C SER A 526 -17.61 -16.31 -2.64
N ILE A 527 -17.32 -16.03 -3.94
CA ILE A 527 -17.89 -14.90 -4.66
C ILE A 527 -18.67 -15.27 -5.92
N MET A 528 -18.55 -16.51 -6.44
CA MET A 528 -19.21 -16.95 -7.68
C MET A 528 -20.28 -18.01 -7.42
N ASN A 529 -21.32 -18.01 -8.26
CA ASN A 529 -22.30 -19.10 -8.31
C ASN A 529 -21.76 -20.29 -9.10
N ASP A 530 -21.06 -20.01 -10.22
CA ASP A 530 -20.58 -21.00 -11.19
C ASP A 530 -19.05 -20.89 -11.29
N PRO A 531 -18.28 -21.36 -10.27
CA PRO A 531 -16.84 -21.14 -10.18
C PRO A 531 -16.02 -21.93 -11.21
N GLU A 532 -16.61 -22.91 -11.90
CA GLU A 532 -16.03 -23.69 -13.01
C GLU A 532 -15.90 -22.85 -14.29
N HIS A 533 -16.75 -21.81 -14.48
CA HIS A 533 -16.74 -20.95 -15.66
C HIS A 533 -15.68 -19.85 -15.59
N VAL A 534 -14.44 -20.24 -15.30
CA VAL A 534 -13.27 -19.36 -15.40
C VAL A 534 -12.54 -19.59 -16.73
N TYR A 535 -12.46 -18.55 -17.55
CA TYR A 535 -11.75 -18.55 -18.82
C TYR A 535 -10.57 -17.57 -18.75
N VAL A 536 -9.42 -17.99 -19.27
CA VAL A 536 -8.18 -17.23 -19.16
C VAL A 536 -7.74 -16.74 -20.53
N SER A 537 -7.81 -15.44 -20.75
CA SER A 537 -6.97 -14.77 -21.73
C SER A 537 -5.59 -14.46 -21.12
N VAL A 538 -4.61 -14.19 -21.95
CA VAL A 538 -3.27 -13.80 -21.49
C VAL A 538 -2.84 -12.54 -22.22
N LEU A 539 -2.48 -11.51 -21.48
CA LEU A 539 -1.89 -10.30 -22.04
C LEU A 539 -0.38 -10.44 -22.09
N LEU A 540 0.18 -10.47 -23.31
CA LEU A 540 1.60 -10.38 -23.59
C LEU A 540 1.95 -8.90 -23.80
N HIS A 541 2.60 -8.27 -22.84
CA HIS A 541 2.90 -6.85 -22.85
C HIS A 541 4.41 -6.63 -22.90
N LYS A 542 4.93 -5.94 -23.91
CA LYS A 542 6.37 -5.71 -24.07
C LYS A 542 6.95 -5.03 -22.84
N SER A 543 8.02 -5.59 -22.33
CA SER A 543 8.67 -5.11 -21.10
C SER A 543 9.23 -3.71 -21.26
N VAL A 544 8.97 -2.87 -20.26
CA VAL A 544 9.59 -1.56 -20.08
C VAL A 544 10.44 -1.60 -18.82
N ASN A 545 11.75 -1.40 -18.95
CA ASN A 545 12.67 -1.34 -17.81
C ASN A 545 12.56 0.03 -17.14
N ALA A 546 11.41 0.30 -16.52
CA ALA A 546 11.10 1.58 -15.91
C ALA A 546 12.12 1.94 -14.83
N ALA A 547 12.60 3.18 -14.85
CA ALA A 547 13.47 3.73 -13.81
C ALA A 547 12.71 3.90 -12.47
N LYS A 548 11.41 4.12 -12.56
CA LYS A 548 10.46 4.19 -11.44
C LYS A 548 9.08 3.74 -11.93
N SER A 549 8.33 3.07 -11.05
CA SER A 549 6.99 2.58 -11.36
C SER A 549 6.10 2.63 -10.13
N GLY A 550 4.79 2.74 -10.34
CA GLY A 550 3.85 2.87 -9.26
C GLY A 550 2.40 2.66 -9.67
N VAL A 551 1.53 2.92 -8.69
CA VAL A 551 0.08 2.90 -8.81
C VAL A 551 -0.48 4.28 -8.46
N MET A 552 -1.53 4.67 -9.15
CA MET A 552 -2.27 5.88 -8.92
C MET A 552 -3.76 5.57 -8.80
N ILE A 553 -4.39 6.07 -7.74
CA ILE A 553 -5.84 6.11 -7.59
C ILE A 553 -6.30 7.55 -7.78
N THR A 554 -7.28 7.77 -8.67
CA THR A 554 -7.76 9.13 -9.02
C THR A 554 -8.73 9.71 -7.99
N ALA A 555 -8.52 9.35 -6.73
CA ALA A 555 -9.18 9.89 -5.55
C ALA A 555 -8.25 9.78 -4.33
N ASP A 556 -8.58 10.46 -3.26
CA ASP A 556 -8.03 10.15 -1.93
C ASP A 556 -8.64 8.83 -1.44
N VAL A 557 -7.82 7.83 -1.23
CA VAL A 557 -8.27 6.49 -0.81
C VAL A 557 -8.80 6.44 0.64
N GLU A 558 -8.55 7.47 1.45
CA GLU A 558 -9.03 7.55 2.83
C GLU A 558 -10.39 8.25 2.89
N SER A 559 -10.51 9.45 2.31
CA SER A 559 -11.75 10.24 2.33
C SER A 559 -12.72 9.92 1.19
N GLY A 560 -12.23 9.35 0.09
CA GLY A 560 -12.97 9.17 -1.16
C GLY A 560 -13.11 10.47 -1.98
N SER A 561 -12.47 11.58 -1.58
CA SER A 561 -12.52 12.83 -2.34
C SER A 561 -11.82 12.71 -3.68
N ARG A 562 -12.47 13.16 -4.74
CA ARG A 562 -11.95 13.19 -6.11
C ARG A 562 -11.19 14.48 -6.45
N ASP A 563 -11.08 15.40 -5.51
CA ASP A 563 -10.23 16.57 -5.64
C ASP A 563 -8.75 16.21 -5.51
N TYR A 564 -8.48 15.00 -5.06
CA TYR A 564 -7.13 14.48 -4.82
C TYR A 564 -6.82 13.26 -5.67
N ILE A 565 -5.53 12.97 -5.78
CA ILE A 565 -4.97 11.73 -6.34
C ILE A 565 -4.08 11.11 -5.29
N THR A 566 -4.25 9.82 -5.03
CA THR A 566 -3.32 9.04 -4.19
C THR A 566 -2.34 8.29 -5.06
N LEU A 567 -1.05 8.41 -4.78
CA LEU A 567 0.04 7.75 -5.50
C LEU A 567 0.87 6.88 -4.57
N ALA A 568 1.35 5.75 -5.10
CA ALA A 568 2.43 4.97 -4.49
C ALA A 568 3.45 4.60 -5.57
N VAL A 569 4.71 4.96 -5.38
CA VAL A 569 5.76 4.78 -6.38
C VAL A 569 7.08 4.36 -5.75
N ASN A 570 7.82 3.49 -6.43
CA ASN A 570 9.19 3.11 -6.08
C ASN A 570 10.12 3.24 -7.27
N GLU A 571 11.42 3.19 -6.99
CA GLU A 571 12.42 3.03 -8.02
C GLU A 571 12.33 1.64 -8.66
N GLY A 572 12.63 1.55 -9.96
CA GLY A 572 12.63 0.31 -10.72
C GLY A 572 11.25 -0.19 -11.10
N VAL A 573 11.14 -1.49 -11.36
CA VAL A 573 9.95 -2.15 -11.90
C VAL A 573 9.18 -2.87 -10.79
N GLY A 574 7.85 -2.66 -10.72
CA GLY A 574 6.92 -3.43 -9.86
C GLY A 574 6.89 -3.03 -8.39
N GLY A 575 7.84 -2.21 -7.90
CA GLY A 575 7.97 -1.92 -6.47
C GLY A 575 6.77 -1.19 -5.83
N GLY A 576 5.99 -0.46 -6.62
CA GLY A 576 4.80 0.26 -6.12
C GLY A 576 3.63 -0.65 -5.74
N VAL A 577 3.55 -1.86 -6.29
CA VAL A 577 2.43 -2.81 -6.09
C VAL A 577 2.80 -4.03 -5.25
N GLU A 578 4.09 -4.37 -5.14
CA GLU A 578 4.56 -5.60 -4.49
C GLU A 578 4.74 -5.48 -2.96
N GLY A 579 4.08 -4.51 -2.32
CA GLY A 579 4.12 -4.34 -0.86
C GLY A 579 5.41 -3.70 -0.32
N GLN A 580 6.31 -3.21 -1.17
CA GLN A 580 7.50 -2.49 -0.71
C GLN A 580 7.12 -1.12 -0.13
N ALA A 581 7.93 -0.62 0.81
CA ALA A 581 7.77 0.73 1.36
C ALA A 581 7.98 1.78 0.26
N ALA A 582 6.88 2.24 -0.32
CA ALA A 582 6.83 3.15 -1.46
C ALA A 582 6.75 4.62 -1.02
N GLU A 583 7.24 5.53 -1.87
CA GLU A 583 6.85 6.94 -1.77
C GLU A 583 5.35 7.01 -2.03
N SER A 584 4.59 7.41 -1.00
CA SER A 584 3.15 7.57 -1.06
C SER A 584 2.81 9.04 -0.95
N LEU A 585 2.04 9.55 -1.92
CA LEU A 585 1.72 10.96 -2.05
C LEU A 585 0.21 11.15 -2.19
N LEU A 586 -0.29 12.24 -1.61
CA LEU A 586 -1.59 12.79 -1.90
C LEU A 586 -1.40 14.10 -2.66
N ILE A 587 -1.98 14.22 -3.84
CA ILE A 587 -1.82 15.39 -4.72
C ILE A 587 -3.17 16.06 -4.91
N ASP A 588 -3.27 17.35 -4.60
CA ASP A 588 -4.43 18.16 -4.92
C ASP A 588 -4.47 18.40 -6.45
N ARG A 589 -5.60 18.08 -7.08
CA ARG A 589 -5.77 18.22 -8.53
C ARG A 589 -5.94 19.66 -8.98
N ASN A 590 -6.36 20.57 -8.07
CA ASN A 590 -6.68 21.94 -8.39
C ASN A 590 -5.43 22.81 -8.50
N ASP A 591 -4.46 22.61 -7.60
CA ASP A 591 -3.25 23.44 -7.52
C ASP A 591 -1.94 22.64 -7.63
N GLY A 592 -2.01 21.32 -7.68
CA GLY A 592 -0.84 20.45 -7.76
C GLY A 592 -0.07 20.32 -6.43
N THR A 593 -0.63 20.79 -5.32
CA THR A 593 0.00 20.67 -4.01
C THR A 593 0.23 19.20 -3.65
N VAL A 594 1.45 18.86 -3.25
CA VAL A 594 1.88 17.50 -2.92
C VAL A 594 2.02 17.34 -1.42
N ARG A 595 1.30 16.37 -0.85
CA ARG A 595 1.38 15.97 0.55
C ARG A 595 1.99 14.58 0.65
N LEU A 596 3.07 14.44 1.41
CA LEU A 596 3.75 13.16 1.63
C LEU A 596 2.96 12.31 2.61
N LEU A 597 2.60 11.09 2.23
CA LEU A 597 2.01 10.08 3.13
C LEU A 597 3.08 9.10 3.66
N GLY A 598 4.08 8.79 2.86
CA GLY A 598 5.20 7.92 3.25
C GLY A 598 6.37 8.06 2.28
N SER A 599 7.59 7.90 2.76
CA SER A 599 8.81 7.94 1.94
C SER A 599 9.15 6.55 1.38
N ALA A 600 9.75 6.49 0.18
CA ALA A 600 10.32 5.27 -0.34
C ALA A 600 11.53 4.87 0.51
N THR A 601 11.39 3.74 1.21
CA THR A 601 12.45 3.20 2.08
C THR A 601 12.74 1.73 1.78
N ALA A 602 12.38 1.26 0.58
CA ALA A 602 12.82 -0.04 0.08
C ALA A 602 14.33 0.02 -0.21
N PRO A 603 15.17 -0.84 0.41
CA PRO A 603 16.63 -0.75 0.25
C PRO A 603 17.10 -1.23 -1.13
N GLN A 604 16.24 -1.94 -1.86
CA GLN A 604 16.52 -2.49 -3.17
C GLN A 604 15.41 -2.15 -4.16
N LYS A 605 15.78 -1.99 -5.42
CA LYS A 605 14.88 -1.88 -6.56
C LYS A 605 15.06 -3.04 -7.51
N ARG A 606 14.03 -3.34 -8.30
CA ARG A 606 14.09 -4.37 -9.33
C ARG A 606 14.38 -3.74 -10.68
N VAL A 607 15.30 -4.35 -11.42
CA VAL A 607 15.63 -4.00 -12.83
C VAL A 607 15.45 -5.22 -13.71
N LEU A 608 15.04 -5.03 -14.96
CA LEU A 608 14.85 -6.11 -15.92
C LEU A 608 16.16 -6.48 -16.59
N LEU A 609 16.41 -7.78 -16.74
CA LEU A 609 17.59 -8.29 -17.46
C LEU A 609 17.29 -8.46 -18.95
N THR A 610 18.26 -8.19 -19.81
CA THR A 610 18.14 -8.40 -21.26
C THR A 610 17.99 -9.88 -21.62
N THR A 611 18.46 -10.77 -20.75
CA THR A 611 18.36 -12.24 -20.89
C THR A 611 17.04 -12.81 -20.36
N GLY A 612 16.18 -11.98 -19.84
CA GLY A 612 14.91 -12.38 -19.20
C GLY A 612 14.98 -12.39 -17.68
N GLY A 613 13.80 -12.25 -17.07
CA GLY A 613 13.68 -12.11 -15.60
C GLY A 613 14.10 -10.73 -15.10
N SER A 614 14.35 -10.65 -13.82
CA SER A 614 14.75 -9.41 -13.15
C SER A 614 15.74 -9.69 -12.03
N GLU A 615 16.53 -8.69 -11.67
CA GLU A 615 17.42 -8.74 -10.50
C GLU A 615 17.11 -7.61 -9.53
N ARG A 616 17.51 -7.79 -8.28
CA ARG A 616 17.43 -6.75 -7.24
C ARG A 616 18.78 -6.08 -7.12
N VAL A 617 18.78 -4.75 -7.27
CA VAL A 617 19.96 -3.90 -7.08
C VAL A 617 19.69 -2.87 -6.00
N PRO A 618 20.71 -2.27 -5.36
CA PRO A 618 20.51 -1.22 -4.37
C PRO A 618 19.66 -0.07 -4.94
N ALA A 619 18.71 0.43 -4.14
CA ALA A 619 17.99 1.67 -4.44
C ALA A 619 18.92 2.89 -4.25
N SER A 620 18.56 4.02 -4.85
CA SER A 620 19.39 5.24 -4.81
C SER A 620 19.41 5.91 -3.43
N GLY A 621 18.37 5.68 -2.62
CA GLY A 621 18.17 6.38 -1.34
C GLY A 621 17.80 7.86 -1.50
N LEU A 622 17.37 8.28 -2.70
CA LEU A 622 16.90 9.64 -2.93
C LEU A 622 15.67 9.96 -2.06
N PRO A 623 15.57 11.20 -1.54
CA PRO A 623 14.47 11.60 -0.65
C PRO A 623 13.11 11.65 -1.38
N ARG A 624 13.12 11.76 -2.71
CA ARG A 624 11.92 11.75 -3.58
C ARG A 624 12.16 10.86 -4.80
N VAL A 625 11.16 10.05 -5.13
CA VAL A 625 11.15 9.23 -6.34
C VAL A 625 10.58 10.01 -7.52
N LEU A 626 9.42 10.67 -7.34
CA LEU A 626 8.80 11.49 -8.38
C LEU A 626 9.34 12.93 -8.38
N THR A 627 9.67 13.40 -9.57
CA THR A 627 9.96 14.82 -9.82
C THR A 627 8.65 15.60 -10.07
N ASN A 628 8.71 16.91 -9.99
CA ASN A 628 7.56 17.75 -10.34
C ASN A 628 7.14 17.58 -11.83
N ALA A 629 8.10 17.30 -12.73
CA ALA A 629 7.81 17.02 -14.13
C ALA A 629 7.05 15.70 -14.32
N ASP A 630 7.36 14.66 -13.52
CA ASP A 630 6.61 13.41 -13.53
C ASP A 630 5.18 13.62 -13.05
N ILE A 631 5.01 14.37 -11.95
CA ILE A 631 3.69 14.69 -11.38
C ILE A 631 2.85 15.47 -12.40
N ALA A 632 3.43 16.43 -13.11
CA ALA A 632 2.72 17.19 -14.14
C ALA A 632 2.21 16.29 -15.29
N GLN A 633 3.01 15.26 -15.71
CA GLN A 633 2.57 14.32 -16.72
C GLN A 633 1.41 13.44 -16.21
N LEU A 634 1.44 13.01 -14.92
CA LEU A 634 0.35 12.24 -14.31
C LEU A 634 -0.92 13.08 -14.22
N LEU A 635 -0.85 14.34 -13.79
CA LEU A 635 -2.00 15.25 -13.74
C LEU A 635 -2.60 15.45 -15.13
N THR A 636 -1.78 15.72 -16.16
CA THR A 636 -2.23 15.84 -17.56
C THR A 636 -2.93 14.58 -18.07
N PHE A 637 -2.46 13.40 -17.66
CA PHE A 637 -3.12 12.13 -18.00
C PHE A 637 -4.49 12.02 -17.30
N VAL A 638 -4.56 12.34 -16.00
CA VAL A 638 -5.80 12.26 -15.21
C VAL A 638 -6.90 13.17 -15.74
N GLU A 639 -6.56 14.36 -16.27
CA GLU A 639 -7.52 15.28 -16.89
C GLU A 639 -8.27 14.66 -18.08
N ARG A 640 -7.71 13.62 -18.71
CA ARG A 640 -8.28 12.94 -19.89
C ARG A 640 -9.10 11.70 -19.53
N LEU A 641 -9.23 11.35 -18.24
CA LEU A 641 -9.94 10.14 -17.77
C LEU A 641 -11.46 10.30 -17.55
N PRO A 642 -12.07 11.51 -17.38
CA PRO A 642 -13.50 11.60 -17.18
C PRO A 642 -14.27 10.87 -18.28
N GLY A 643 -15.18 9.95 -17.86
CA GLY A 643 -15.95 9.13 -18.79
C GLY A 643 -15.22 7.93 -19.40
N TRP A 644 -14.03 7.57 -18.88
CA TRP A 644 -13.16 6.52 -19.43
C TRP A 644 -13.84 5.16 -19.56
N PHE A 645 -14.51 4.68 -18.52
CA PHE A 645 -15.07 3.32 -18.44
C PHE A 645 -16.39 3.22 -19.19
N GLU A 646 -16.35 3.08 -20.52
CA GLU A 646 -17.51 3.12 -21.42
C GLU A 646 -18.51 1.98 -21.17
N ASN A 647 -18.05 0.86 -20.62
CA ASN A 647 -18.90 -0.31 -20.27
C ASN A 647 -19.71 -0.10 -18.99
N MET A 648 -19.46 0.96 -18.21
CA MET A 648 -20.23 1.30 -17.02
C MET A 648 -21.50 2.09 -17.37
N PRO A 649 -22.60 1.93 -16.57
CA PRO A 649 -23.75 2.83 -16.65
C PRO A 649 -23.30 4.30 -16.54
N GLU A 650 -23.94 5.20 -17.32
CA GLU A 650 -23.54 6.61 -17.40
C GLU A 650 -23.44 7.31 -16.04
N ALA A 651 -24.41 7.03 -15.14
CA ALA A 651 -24.44 7.62 -13.80
C ALA A 651 -23.25 7.16 -12.91
N GLU A 652 -22.73 5.95 -13.14
CA GLU A 652 -21.56 5.41 -12.43
C GLU A 652 -20.27 5.85 -13.10
N ARG A 653 -20.21 5.86 -14.43
CA ARG A 653 -19.07 6.29 -15.24
C ARG A 653 -18.61 7.71 -14.89
N ALA A 654 -19.55 8.64 -14.73
CA ALA A 654 -19.24 10.02 -14.33
C ALA A 654 -18.58 10.12 -12.94
N LYS A 655 -18.76 9.11 -12.10
CA LYS A 655 -18.25 9.03 -10.73
C LYS A 655 -17.11 8.03 -10.57
N ALA A 656 -16.74 7.34 -11.63
CA ALA A 656 -15.74 6.29 -11.56
C ALA A 656 -14.37 6.85 -11.15
N VAL A 657 -13.73 6.17 -10.22
CA VAL A 657 -12.36 6.39 -9.80
C VAL A 657 -11.50 5.35 -10.52
N ALA A 658 -10.37 5.76 -11.07
CA ALA A 658 -9.46 4.87 -11.75
C ALA A 658 -8.32 4.42 -10.85
N ASP A 659 -7.94 3.15 -10.99
CA ASP A 659 -6.71 2.52 -10.51
C ASP A 659 -5.79 2.32 -11.73
N VAL A 660 -4.63 2.98 -11.71
CA VAL A 660 -3.71 3.06 -12.86
C VAL A 660 -2.33 2.59 -12.47
N GLU A 661 -1.80 1.58 -13.18
CA GLU A 661 -0.39 1.19 -13.08
C GLU A 661 0.43 1.98 -14.13
N PHE A 662 1.51 2.58 -13.68
CA PHE A 662 2.35 3.42 -14.54
C PHE A 662 3.84 3.26 -14.25
N GLY A 663 4.67 3.76 -15.14
CA GLY A 663 6.11 3.88 -14.93
C GLY A 663 6.73 5.00 -15.74
N PHE A 664 7.97 5.34 -15.42
CA PHE A 664 8.76 6.32 -16.15
C PHE A 664 10.05 5.69 -16.64
N LEU A 665 10.34 5.93 -17.91
CA LEU A 665 11.61 5.60 -18.54
C LEU A 665 12.08 6.83 -19.32
N ASP A 666 13.30 7.29 -19.08
CA ASP A 666 13.89 8.48 -19.69
C ASP A 666 13.00 9.74 -19.59
N GLY A 667 12.33 9.91 -18.43
CA GLY A 667 11.44 11.03 -18.16
C GLY A 667 10.08 10.98 -18.86
N LYS A 668 9.77 9.89 -19.58
CA LYS A 668 8.51 9.68 -20.30
C LYS A 668 7.60 8.75 -19.52
N LEU A 669 6.32 9.12 -19.41
CA LEU A 669 5.27 8.31 -18.79
C LEU A 669 4.91 7.11 -19.68
N TYR A 670 4.85 5.92 -19.08
CA TYR A 670 4.30 4.68 -19.63
C TYR A 670 3.12 4.21 -18.78
N LEU A 671 2.07 3.77 -19.44
CA LEU A 671 0.85 3.25 -18.84
C LEU A 671 0.82 1.73 -19.02
N PHE A 672 0.60 0.99 -17.94
CA PHE A 672 0.65 -0.47 -17.94
C PHE A 672 -0.71 -1.11 -17.73
N GLN A 673 -1.61 -0.45 -17.02
CA GLN A 673 -2.97 -0.91 -16.74
C GLN A 673 -3.84 0.25 -16.27
N ILE A 674 -5.13 0.20 -16.59
CA ILE A 674 -6.17 1.02 -15.98
C ILE A 674 -7.38 0.13 -15.70
N ARG A 675 -8.02 0.35 -14.56
CA ARG A 675 -9.26 -0.32 -14.18
C ARG A 675 -10.09 0.55 -13.24
N PRO A 676 -11.39 0.27 -13.09
CA PRO A 676 -12.18 0.91 -12.05
C PRO A 676 -11.64 0.58 -10.67
N PHE A 677 -11.49 1.60 -9.84
CA PHE A 677 -11.22 1.38 -8.42
C PHE A 677 -12.52 1.04 -7.70
N VAL A 678 -12.61 -0.19 -7.21
CA VAL A 678 -13.80 -0.70 -6.51
C VAL A 678 -13.54 -0.71 -5.02
N GLU A 679 -14.39 -0.03 -4.26
CA GLU A 679 -14.41 -0.07 -2.80
C GLU A 679 -15.66 -0.83 -2.33
N ASN A 680 -15.48 -1.74 -1.37
CA ASN A 680 -16.62 -2.45 -0.79
C ASN A 680 -17.42 -1.52 0.13
N LYS A 681 -18.70 -1.33 -0.18
CA LYS A 681 -19.58 -0.39 0.53
C LYS A 681 -20.25 -0.98 1.79
N ARG A 682 -19.90 -2.21 2.21
CA ARG A 682 -20.51 -2.84 3.39
C ARG A 682 -20.29 -2.05 4.67
N ALA A 683 -19.05 -1.58 4.87
CA ALA A 683 -18.71 -0.78 6.05
C ALA A 683 -19.52 0.50 6.14
N SER A 684 -19.77 1.18 5.01
CA SER A 684 -20.56 2.43 4.98
C SER A 684 -22.05 2.21 5.29
N ARG A 685 -22.56 0.99 5.13
CA ARG A 685 -23.95 0.63 5.46
C ARG A 685 -24.12 0.11 6.89
N SER A 686 -23.05 -0.15 7.62
CA SER A 686 -23.09 -0.65 8.99
C SER A 686 -23.55 0.44 9.97
N THR A 687 -24.71 0.24 10.57
CA THR A 687 -25.23 1.13 11.61
C THR A 687 -24.36 1.16 12.85
N TYR A 688 -23.67 0.05 13.15
CA TYR A 688 -22.72 -0.01 14.24
C TYR A 688 -21.49 0.88 14.01
N LEU A 689 -20.88 0.79 12.82
CA LEU A 689 -19.73 1.63 12.48
C LEU A 689 -20.10 3.11 12.39
N GLN A 690 -21.30 3.44 11.88
CA GLN A 690 -21.81 4.80 11.88
C GLN A 690 -21.97 5.36 13.29
N LYS A 691 -22.42 4.53 14.26
CA LYS A 691 -22.51 4.93 15.68
C LYS A 691 -21.14 5.18 16.31
N LEU A 692 -20.10 4.42 15.93
CA LEU A 692 -18.72 4.68 16.38
C LEU A 692 -18.24 6.07 15.93
N ASP A 693 -18.66 6.50 14.74
CA ASP A 693 -18.29 7.78 14.15
C ASP A 693 -19.23 8.94 14.55
N ALA A 694 -20.36 8.66 15.20
CA ALA A 694 -21.38 9.68 15.47
C ALA A 694 -20.81 10.90 16.22
N GLY A 695 -19.95 10.66 17.22
CA GLY A 695 -19.29 11.73 17.96
C GLY A 695 -18.37 12.60 17.09
N LEU A 696 -17.72 12.03 16.07
CA LEU A 696 -16.90 12.79 15.11
C LEU A 696 -17.78 13.73 14.27
N ALA A 697 -18.92 13.25 13.78
CA ALA A 697 -19.84 14.03 12.97
C ALA A 697 -20.55 15.12 13.79
N GLU A 698 -21.04 14.77 14.98
CA GLU A 698 -21.75 15.68 15.89
C GLU A 698 -20.86 16.82 16.41
N ASN A 699 -19.56 16.58 16.59
CA ASN A 699 -18.60 17.54 17.10
C ASN A 699 -17.66 18.10 16.01
N ALA A 700 -17.94 17.85 14.74
CA ALA A 700 -17.08 18.22 13.61
C ALA A 700 -16.66 19.69 13.62
N ASP A 701 -17.64 20.58 13.82
CA ASP A 701 -17.47 22.04 13.82
C ASP A 701 -17.17 22.63 15.21
N ARG A 702 -16.97 21.76 16.23
CA ARG A 702 -16.61 22.23 17.57
C ARG A 702 -15.31 23.01 17.49
N THR A 703 -15.32 24.21 18.07
CA THR A 703 -14.15 25.07 18.13
C THR A 703 -13.12 24.56 19.14
N VAL A 704 -11.89 24.40 18.71
CA VAL A 704 -10.74 24.09 19.55
C VAL A 704 -9.92 25.35 19.77
N VAL A 705 -9.75 25.77 21.04
CA VAL A 705 -8.97 26.95 21.42
C VAL A 705 -7.53 26.51 21.66
N MET A 706 -6.59 27.03 20.87
CA MET A 706 -5.22 26.56 20.87
C MET A 706 -4.39 27.03 22.07
N ALA A 707 -4.76 28.15 22.68
CA ALA A 707 -4.15 28.65 23.91
C ALA A 707 -4.50 27.80 25.17
N GLU A 708 -5.51 26.94 25.09
CA GLU A 708 -5.90 26.07 26.19
C GLU A 708 -5.03 24.82 26.26
N ARG A 709 -5.04 24.18 27.44
CA ARG A 709 -4.37 22.89 27.66
C ARG A 709 -5.20 21.72 27.14
N PRO A 710 -4.59 20.62 26.66
CA PRO A 710 -5.30 19.39 26.36
C PRO A 710 -6.12 18.90 27.58
N GLY A 711 -7.36 18.42 27.35
CA GLY A 711 -8.24 17.96 28.44
C GLY A 711 -8.80 19.03 29.37
N GLY A 712 -8.62 20.32 29.08
CA GLY A 712 -8.97 21.45 29.97
C GLY A 712 -10.45 21.82 30.05
N GLN A 713 -11.35 21.12 29.38
CA GLN A 713 -12.82 21.32 29.52
C GLN A 713 -13.43 20.16 30.32
N ARG A 714 -13.70 20.39 31.59
CA ARG A 714 -14.69 19.67 32.36
C ARG A 714 -16.00 20.45 32.40
#